data_4c5a358e51f0f89ccad2fc7ab3df01d5
#
_entry.id   4c5a358e51f0f89ccad2fc7ab3df01d5
#
_cell.length_a   1.000
_cell.length_b   1.000
_cell.length_c   1.000
_cell.angle_alpha   90.00
_cell.angle_beta   90.00
_cell.angle_gamma   90.00
#
_symmetry.space_group_name_H-M   'P 1'
#
loop_
_entity.id
_entity.type
_entity.pdbx_description
1 polymer ?
#
loop_
_entity_poly.entity_id
_entity_poly.type
_entity_poly.pdbx_seq_one_letter_code
_entity_poly.pdbx_strand_id
1 'polypeptide(L)'
;MKLRTVLFAVVLALLPSLASPQATATGIVTGRVTDSSGAVLPGVTISFKSPEALGQYTAVSDAQGIYRVSSLQPATYEARAELQGFQAVVHTVTVRVGTTVTVDFTLPVGSMAETVVVTGEAPIVDPERAGLSVNINNTALTSLPISTQRRYQDIWALVPGVYVRPDETDINPSVNSRGTSENSTKLDGMDVTDPFGGGVFSVNFNYDAIQDIQVKTLGAEAEDGARTGGFMTIVTKSGGNELHGSAAFFVIPQRFNSSNVKGIPANQRKDYQPDFTLGGPIMRDRIWFFGAYRRAQEDQTLNNAPVPREKRGNLVFVKATSQLQQNHRLAWSFQWDRTTMNNAVMRGLVAPGRTLASTSGGLSSATPQQVAPSAFGKQIVGGPLVGANYTWVVSETKLFQFVFNYMINKPQNAEPSGALGPTKVIQTNPAGNIAGSLTTIAQEGSLGVIDKSERSMLYLSPSFSFSVNRWGWHDFKTGGDLYPFLRDKTSSELQPVEYYFRPPGTTGSADILFERRTFRNLTGTGGSVANQSYEHYFGGYIQDRWKPRSNISVKAGFRIDSNKVYTKDRQKVLGALLPPGFPTVTADKELDHTGYAPNFGIAYDAGKLGVFRGTAGRYYEWIDLGGGDGTTHRPYVVATDILRASPRTVAPALNQTVLGPFPLGVAYGQGNKHTYTNEFSVGWEKKLPGTSSVGVTFLIKRTWDFNSGDDMNIIRDPKTGAFLGRPWPDYDTVTHTYNPNYQFQDFRTVQFMYTRNFAGVWGMNANYWYAIHARPRLRWNPTTDVLQFMGFSVDDDTNRWMSPRHQARFSSFVRLPYDFMVSGFYSFTQGPKSDVTTGDYPLNAVAPTVTLSNGRTVADPFFNTAYPRARRRGVDMLSANNVHMVNMRIEKTFTLPQGRKIELSADVFNMFNTSAAFGFISVDARAANFGQRTNTVPPRVGQLGVRFVF
;
A
#
# COMPACT_ATOMS: atom_id res chain seq x y z
N MET A 1 -13.74 -28.68 22.11
CA MET A 1 -13.88 -28.61 20.62
C MET A 1 -15.32 -28.86 20.15
N LYS A 2 -16.03 -29.87 20.65
CA LYS A 2 -17.38 -30.24 20.14
C LYS A 2 -18.49 -29.17 20.38
N LEU A 3 -18.46 -28.42 21.48
CA LEU A 3 -19.48 -27.42 21.78
C LEU A 3 -19.37 -26.16 20.90
N ARG A 4 -18.14 -25.73 20.51
CA ARG A 4 -17.91 -24.57 19.62
C ARG A 4 -18.32 -24.87 18.18
N THR A 5 -18.16 -26.09 17.71
CA THR A 5 -18.59 -26.53 16.37
C THR A 5 -20.12 -26.63 16.27
N VAL A 6 -20.80 -27.07 17.32
CA VAL A 6 -22.26 -27.08 17.37
C VAL A 6 -22.84 -25.67 17.50
N LEU A 7 -22.20 -24.77 18.27
CA LEU A 7 -22.61 -23.36 18.33
C LEU A 7 -22.43 -22.68 16.98
N PHE A 8 -21.34 -22.97 16.27
CA PHE A 8 -21.07 -22.44 14.94
C PHE A 8 -22.09 -22.93 13.89
N ALA A 9 -22.45 -24.20 13.95
CA ALA A 9 -23.50 -24.79 13.10
C ALA A 9 -24.90 -24.25 13.42
N VAL A 10 -25.22 -24.03 14.71
CA VAL A 10 -26.48 -23.44 15.16
C VAL A 10 -26.55 -21.95 14.81
N VAL A 11 -25.44 -21.22 14.92
CA VAL A 11 -25.36 -19.81 14.45
C VAL A 11 -25.51 -19.73 12.93
N LEU A 12 -24.94 -20.66 12.17
CA LEU A 12 -25.13 -20.74 10.72
C LEU A 12 -26.58 -21.11 10.34
N ALA A 13 -27.27 -21.92 11.13
CA ALA A 13 -28.65 -22.32 10.91
C ALA A 13 -29.70 -21.29 11.37
N LEU A 14 -29.31 -20.36 12.27
CA LEU A 14 -30.16 -19.27 12.77
C LEU A 14 -29.98 -17.93 12.00
N LEU A 15 -29.26 -17.92 10.88
CA LEU A 15 -29.04 -16.76 10.02
C LEU A 15 -29.93 -16.63 8.76
N PRO A 16 -31.23 -17.00 8.78
CA PRO A 16 -32.07 -16.75 7.59
C PRO A 16 -32.66 -15.35 7.50
N SER A 17 -32.39 -14.42 8.42
CA SER A 17 -33.08 -13.13 8.43
C SER A 17 -32.21 -11.86 8.49
N LEU A 18 -30.87 -12.00 8.49
CA LEU A 18 -29.95 -10.84 8.52
C LEU A 18 -28.82 -11.03 7.48
N ALA A 19 -29.16 -11.36 6.25
CA ALA A 19 -28.20 -11.33 5.16
C ALA A 19 -27.88 -9.88 4.79
N SER A 20 -26.68 -9.46 5.09
CA SER A 20 -26.17 -8.10 4.81
C SER A 20 -24.92 -8.14 3.89
N PRO A 21 -24.69 -7.23 3.10
CA PRO A 21 -24.15 -7.12 1.73
C PRO A 21 -22.79 -6.38 1.51
N GLN A 22 -22.05 -6.53 0.35
CA GLN A 22 -20.68 -6.08 0.08
C GLN A 22 -20.40 -5.30 -1.22
N ALA A 23 -19.15 -4.70 -1.27
CA ALA A 23 -18.53 -3.99 -2.39
C ALA A 23 -18.35 -4.85 -3.65
N THR A 24 -18.72 -4.32 -4.80
CA THR A 24 -18.73 -5.02 -6.07
C THR A 24 -17.55 -4.63 -6.96
N ALA A 25 -16.86 -5.65 -7.50
CA ALA A 25 -15.92 -5.48 -8.63
C ALA A 25 -16.68 -5.33 -9.97
N THR A 26 -17.80 -4.61 -9.98
CA THR A 26 -18.74 -4.48 -11.13
C THR A 26 -19.11 -3.03 -11.35
N GLY A 27 -19.74 -2.74 -12.51
CA GLY A 27 -20.35 -1.46 -12.81
C GLY A 27 -21.87 -1.58 -12.95
N ILE A 28 -22.51 -0.44 -13.15
CA ILE A 28 -23.95 -0.29 -13.28
C ILE A 28 -24.25 0.43 -14.60
N VAL A 29 -25.30 0.00 -15.30
CA VAL A 29 -25.87 0.73 -16.42
C VAL A 29 -27.32 1.11 -16.10
N THR A 30 -27.68 2.34 -16.35
CA THR A 30 -29.04 2.88 -16.19
C THR A 30 -29.36 3.79 -17.38
N GLY A 31 -30.62 4.07 -17.60
CA GLY A 31 -31.02 5.01 -18.66
C GLY A 31 -32.52 5.10 -18.76
N ARG A 32 -32.98 5.96 -19.69
CA ARG A 32 -34.38 6.15 -20.03
C ARG A 32 -34.62 5.67 -21.44
N VAL A 33 -35.78 5.09 -21.65
CA VAL A 33 -36.27 4.70 -22.99
C VAL A 33 -37.42 5.57 -23.37
N THR A 34 -37.33 6.19 -24.56
CA THR A 34 -38.36 7.07 -25.15
C THR A 34 -38.63 6.67 -26.59
N ASP A 35 -39.75 7.12 -27.12
CA ASP A 35 -39.98 7.11 -28.56
C ASP A 35 -39.38 8.35 -29.24
N SER A 36 -39.53 8.45 -30.56
CA SER A 36 -39.04 9.59 -31.37
C SER A 36 -39.73 10.92 -31.04
N SER A 37 -40.88 10.90 -30.34
CA SER A 37 -41.58 12.10 -29.88
C SER A 37 -41.11 12.56 -28.48
N GLY A 38 -40.27 11.75 -27.79
CA GLY A 38 -39.85 11.98 -26.42
C GLY A 38 -40.78 11.39 -25.35
N ALA A 39 -41.85 10.66 -25.74
CA ALA A 39 -42.70 9.97 -24.77
C ALA A 39 -42.00 8.74 -24.20
N VAL A 40 -42.16 8.52 -22.90
CA VAL A 40 -41.51 7.39 -22.20
C VAL A 40 -42.13 6.06 -22.65
N LEU A 41 -41.29 5.04 -22.80
CA LEU A 41 -41.68 3.70 -23.19
C LEU A 41 -41.50 2.71 -22.04
N PRO A 42 -42.52 2.31 -21.31
CA PRO A 42 -42.45 1.21 -20.34
C PRO A 42 -42.46 -0.15 -21.05
N GLY A 43 -41.92 -1.17 -20.38
CA GLY A 43 -41.95 -2.55 -20.86
C GLY A 43 -40.91 -2.89 -21.94
N VAL A 44 -40.02 -1.98 -22.29
CA VAL A 44 -38.92 -2.23 -23.22
C VAL A 44 -37.93 -3.22 -22.56
N THR A 45 -37.56 -4.28 -23.29
CA THR A 45 -36.52 -5.21 -22.87
C THR A 45 -35.16 -4.71 -23.34
N ILE A 46 -34.22 -4.50 -22.40
CA ILE A 46 -32.85 -4.11 -22.68
C ILE A 46 -31.95 -5.26 -22.35
N SER A 47 -31.17 -5.76 -23.31
CA SER A 47 -30.23 -6.87 -23.15
C SER A 47 -28.79 -6.39 -23.36
N PHE A 48 -27.87 -6.92 -22.55
CA PHE A 48 -26.44 -6.62 -22.62
C PHE A 48 -25.67 -7.91 -22.87
N LYS A 49 -24.89 -7.93 -23.94
CA LYS A 49 -24.01 -9.04 -24.33
C LYS A 49 -22.58 -8.52 -24.53
N SER A 50 -21.58 -9.31 -24.14
CA SER A 50 -20.18 -9.01 -24.40
C SER A 50 -19.40 -10.29 -24.68
N PRO A 51 -18.46 -10.31 -25.63
CA PRO A 51 -17.52 -11.42 -25.79
C PRO A 51 -16.51 -11.50 -24.64
N GLU A 52 -16.26 -10.38 -23.95
CA GLU A 52 -15.29 -10.25 -22.86
C GLU A 52 -15.90 -10.56 -21.48
N ALA A 53 -17.23 -10.54 -21.35
CA ALA A 53 -17.94 -10.77 -20.10
C ALA A 53 -18.91 -11.94 -20.21
N LEU A 54 -19.14 -12.60 -19.12
CA LEU A 54 -19.92 -13.82 -19.05
C LEU A 54 -21.40 -13.54 -18.87
N GLY A 55 -22.23 -14.27 -19.65
CA GLY A 55 -23.68 -14.23 -19.55
C GLY A 55 -24.31 -13.07 -20.33
N GLN A 56 -25.62 -13.09 -20.34
CA GLN A 56 -26.46 -12.02 -20.85
C GLN A 56 -27.19 -11.39 -19.68
N TYR A 57 -27.14 -10.06 -19.58
CA TYR A 57 -27.88 -9.33 -18.58
C TYR A 57 -29.10 -8.71 -19.24
N THR A 58 -30.24 -8.70 -18.56
CA THR A 58 -31.49 -8.12 -19.09
C THR A 58 -32.12 -7.24 -18.02
N ALA A 59 -32.80 -6.17 -18.47
CA ALA A 59 -33.65 -5.34 -17.65
C ALA A 59 -34.91 -4.94 -18.47
N VAL A 60 -35.94 -4.55 -17.76
CA VAL A 60 -37.17 -4.03 -18.39
C VAL A 60 -37.38 -2.59 -17.90
N SER A 61 -37.80 -1.69 -18.81
CA SER A 61 -38.10 -0.29 -18.44
C SER A 61 -39.38 -0.21 -17.61
N ASP A 62 -39.32 0.60 -16.53
CA ASP A 62 -40.44 0.85 -15.62
C ASP A 62 -41.49 1.80 -16.20
N ALA A 63 -42.54 2.15 -15.42
CA ALA A 63 -43.64 3.06 -15.84
C ALA A 63 -43.13 4.46 -16.21
N GLN A 64 -41.93 4.85 -15.80
CA GLN A 64 -41.25 6.11 -16.12
C GLN A 64 -40.26 5.97 -17.31
N GLY A 65 -40.23 4.79 -17.93
CA GLY A 65 -39.29 4.45 -19.00
C GLY A 65 -37.84 4.24 -18.51
N ILE A 66 -37.60 4.15 -17.21
CA ILE A 66 -36.26 3.99 -16.63
C ILE A 66 -35.92 2.50 -16.54
N TYR A 67 -34.73 2.13 -16.94
CA TYR A 67 -34.16 0.79 -16.71
C TYR A 67 -32.86 0.85 -15.94
N ARG A 68 -32.53 -0.24 -15.28
CA ARG A 68 -31.27 -0.36 -14.54
C ARG A 68 -30.76 -1.81 -14.53
N VAL A 69 -29.47 -1.97 -14.82
CA VAL A 69 -28.76 -3.24 -14.72
C VAL A 69 -27.60 -3.06 -13.76
N SER A 70 -27.62 -3.77 -12.66
CA SER A 70 -26.57 -3.79 -11.64
C SER A 70 -25.66 -4.99 -11.87
N SER A 71 -24.42 -4.91 -11.37
CA SER A 71 -23.45 -6.03 -11.38
C SER A 71 -22.92 -6.45 -12.75
N LEU A 72 -22.85 -5.55 -13.71
CA LEU A 72 -22.12 -5.83 -14.94
C LEU A 72 -20.62 -5.90 -14.66
N GLN A 73 -19.97 -6.93 -15.21
CA GLN A 73 -18.52 -6.99 -15.19
C GLN A 73 -17.90 -5.88 -16.05
N PRO A 74 -16.72 -5.38 -15.72
CA PRO A 74 -15.99 -4.46 -16.60
C PRO A 74 -15.72 -5.10 -17.96
N ALA A 75 -16.37 -4.58 -19.00
CA ALA A 75 -16.26 -5.03 -20.37
C ALA A 75 -16.94 -4.05 -21.32
N THR A 76 -16.75 -4.24 -22.61
CA THR A 76 -17.54 -3.56 -23.64
C THR A 76 -18.72 -4.43 -24.03
N TYR A 77 -19.93 -3.88 -23.89
CA TYR A 77 -21.21 -4.54 -24.14
C TYR A 77 -21.90 -4.01 -25.38
N GLU A 78 -22.55 -4.90 -26.11
CA GLU A 78 -23.64 -4.57 -26.99
C GLU A 78 -24.93 -4.49 -26.15
N ALA A 79 -25.47 -3.29 -26.02
CA ALA A 79 -26.74 -3.02 -25.30
C ALA A 79 -27.85 -2.87 -26.32
N ARG A 80 -28.83 -3.78 -26.33
CA ARG A 80 -29.89 -3.87 -27.29
C ARG A 80 -31.24 -3.65 -26.61
N ALA A 81 -32.00 -2.63 -27.06
CA ALA A 81 -33.33 -2.31 -26.59
C ALA A 81 -34.39 -2.75 -27.63
N GLU A 82 -35.41 -3.48 -27.17
CA GLU A 82 -36.45 -4.07 -28.02
C GLU A 82 -37.85 -3.92 -27.40
N LEU A 83 -38.82 -3.51 -28.25
CA LEU A 83 -40.24 -3.48 -27.92
C LEU A 83 -41.03 -3.79 -29.14
N GLN A 84 -42.09 -4.59 -29.01
CA GLN A 84 -42.96 -4.91 -30.13
C GLN A 84 -43.59 -3.64 -30.72
N GLY A 85 -43.49 -3.47 -32.04
CA GLY A 85 -43.95 -2.29 -32.75
C GLY A 85 -42.93 -1.17 -32.90
N PHE A 86 -41.72 -1.35 -32.43
CA PHE A 86 -40.59 -0.43 -32.54
C PHE A 86 -39.38 -1.10 -33.19
N GLN A 87 -38.52 -0.29 -33.80
CA GLN A 87 -37.22 -0.76 -34.30
C GLN A 87 -36.28 -1.03 -33.12
N ALA A 88 -35.53 -2.11 -33.19
CA ALA A 88 -34.51 -2.40 -32.20
C ALA A 88 -33.34 -1.39 -32.33
N VAL A 89 -32.86 -0.90 -31.18
CA VAL A 89 -31.73 0.02 -31.11
C VAL A 89 -30.58 -0.64 -30.36
N VAL A 90 -29.38 -0.56 -30.91
CA VAL A 90 -28.18 -1.16 -30.33
C VAL A 90 -27.16 -0.07 -30.05
N HIS A 91 -26.66 -0.05 -28.80
CA HIS A 91 -25.56 0.81 -28.35
C HIS A 91 -24.38 -0.02 -27.93
N THR A 92 -23.17 0.42 -28.30
CA THR A 92 -21.94 -0.12 -27.71
C THR A 92 -21.61 0.63 -26.44
N VAL A 93 -21.52 -0.08 -25.29
CA VAL A 93 -21.37 0.52 -23.96
C VAL A 93 -20.18 -0.10 -23.24
N THR A 94 -19.20 0.72 -22.87
CA THR A 94 -18.07 0.26 -22.04
C THR A 94 -18.38 0.48 -20.57
N VAL A 95 -18.46 -0.60 -19.81
CA VAL A 95 -18.66 -0.60 -18.35
C VAL A 95 -17.33 -0.80 -17.65
N ARG A 96 -17.05 0.01 -16.63
CA ARG A 96 -15.85 -0.06 -15.81
C ARG A 96 -16.19 -0.35 -14.36
N VAL A 97 -15.22 -0.87 -13.61
CA VAL A 97 -15.40 -1.17 -12.18
C VAL A 97 -15.79 0.10 -11.40
N GLY A 98 -16.82 -0.03 -10.57
CA GLY A 98 -17.30 1.02 -9.69
C GLY A 98 -17.90 2.24 -10.38
N THR A 99 -18.25 2.16 -11.69
CA THR A 99 -18.88 3.27 -12.43
C THR A 99 -20.36 3.01 -12.69
N THR A 100 -21.13 4.09 -12.76
CA THR A 100 -22.50 4.09 -13.30
C THR A 100 -22.49 4.75 -14.67
N VAL A 101 -22.93 4.02 -15.69
CA VAL A 101 -23.02 4.51 -17.06
C VAL A 101 -24.48 4.76 -17.39
N THR A 102 -24.81 5.98 -17.83
CA THR A 102 -26.15 6.32 -18.30
C THR A 102 -26.22 6.14 -19.81
N VAL A 103 -27.15 5.31 -20.28
CA VAL A 103 -27.39 5.05 -21.69
C VAL A 103 -28.89 5.19 -21.97
N ASP A 104 -29.27 6.26 -22.65
CA ASP A 104 -30.66 6.50 -23.04
C ASP A 104 -30.92 5.89 -24.42
N PHE A 105 -32.11 5.31 -24.59
CA PHE A 105 -32.58 4.76 -25.87
C PHE A 105 -33.73 5.55 -26.41
N THR A 106 -33.71 5.87 -27.71
CA THR A 106 -34.84 6.42 -28.43
C THR A 106 -35.25 5.41 -29.52
N LEU A 107 -36.39 4.78 -29.36
CA LEU A 107 -36.86 3.74 -30.27
C LEU A 107 -37.78 4.35 -31.35
N PRO A 108 -37.39 4.30 -32.63
CA PRO A 108 -38.31 4.66 -33.74
C PRO A 108 -39.46 3.65 -33.89
N VAL A 109 -40.62 4.10 -34.30
CA VAL A 109 -41.72 3.22 -34.66
C VAL A 109 -41.35 2.48 -35.95
N GLY A 110 -41.54 1.16 -35.99
CA GLY A 110 -41.17 0.35 -37.14
C GLY A 110 -41.10 -1.14 -36.85
N SER A 111 -40.62 -1.93 -37.82
CA SER A 111 -40.46 -3.38 -37.65
C SER A 111 -39.25 -3.69 -36.82
N MET A 112 -39.37 -4.66 -35.90
CA MET A 112 -38.24 -5.19 -35.11
C MET A 112 -37.07 -5.78 -35.95
N ALA A 113 -37.33 -6.07 -37.22
CA ALA A 113 -36.30 -6.60 -38.13
C ALA A 113 -35.26 -5.55 -38.54
N GLU A 114 -35.57 -4.25 -38.40
CA GLU A 114 -34.63 -3.16 -38.67
C GLU A 114 -33.90 -2.78 -37.37
N THR A 115 -32.56 -2.73 -37.41
CA THR A 115 -31.71 -2.39 -36.26
C THR A 115 -30.90 -1.12 -36.53
N VAL A 116 -30.99 -0.17 -35.65
CA VAL A 116 -30.16 1.05 -35.65
C VAL A 116 -28.97 0.86 -34.71
N VAL A 117 -27.75 0.92 -35.24
CA VAL A 117 -26.53 0.81 -34.45
C VAL A 117 -26.01 2.21 -34.13
N VAL A 118 -25.88 2.53 -32.85
CA VAL A 118 -25.33 3.79 -32.35
C VAL A 118 -24.12 3.49 -31.51
N THR A 119 -22.96 4.03 -31.86
CA THR A 119 -21.75 3.87 -31.07
C THR A 119 -21.75 4.92 -29.94
N GLY A 120 -22.00 4.50 -28.71
CA GLY A 120 -21.93 5.34 -27.51
C GLY A 120 -20.69 5.04 -26.70
N GLU A 121 -19.81 6.03 -26.49
CA GLU A 121 -18.74 5.90 -25.51
C GLU A 121 -19.29 6.22 -24.11
N ALA A 122 -18.82 5.49 -23.10
CA ALA A 122 -19.10 5.81 -21.68
C ALA A 122 -18.73 7.28 -21.39
N PRO A 123 -19.58 8.04 -20.68
CA PRO A 123 -19.30 9.42 -20.36
C PRO A 123 -18.00 9.51 -19.53
N ILE A 124 -17.10 10.39 -19.96
CA ILE A 124 -15.80 10.59 -19.28
C ILE A 124 -15.96 11.23 -17.90
N VAL A 125 -17.04 11.92 -17.65
CA VAL A 125 -17.44 12.50 -16.36
C VAL A 125 -18.64 11.72 -15.84
N ASP A 126 -18.49 11.10 -14.69
CA ASP A 126 -19.56 10.39 -13.99
C ASP A 126 -20.36 11.39 -13.14
N PRO A 127 -21.61 11.73 -13.51
CA PRO A 127 -22.40 12.74 -12.78
C PRO A 127 -22.90 12.27 -11.40
N GLU A 128 -22.80 10.97 -11.09
CA GLU A 128 -23.28 10.39 -9.84
C GLU A 128 -22.18 10.24 -8.80
N ARG A 129 -20.93 10.30 -9.21
CA ARG A 129 -19.78 10.12 -8.32
C ARG A 129 -19.49 11.38 -7.52
N ALA A 130 -19.49 11.28 -6.19
CA ALA A 130 -19.16 12.40 -5.31
C ALA A 130 -17.66 12.53 -5.03
N GLY A 131 -16.93 11.41 -4.90
CA GLY A 131 -15.50 11.37 -4.60
C GLY A 131 -14.61 11.43 -5.84
N LEU A 132 -13.29 11.31 -5.63
CA LEU A 132 -12.28 11.22 -6.69
C LEU A 132 -11.79 9.78 -6.85
N SER A 133 -12.02 9.23 -8.04
CA SER A 133 -11.45 7.93 -8.44
C SER A 133 -10.97 7.98 -9.88
N VAL A 134 -9.99 7.13 -10.18
CA VAL A 134 -9.42 6.94 -11.51
C VAL A 134 -9.59 5.48 -11.91
N ASN A 135 -10.10 5.24 -13.11
CA ASN A 135 -10.19 3.92 -13.70
C ASN A 135 -9.09 3.74 -14.76
N ILE A 136 -8.39 2.62 -14.70
CA ILE A 136 -7.26 2.30 -15.58
C ILE A 136 -7.55 0.96 -16.22
N ASN A 137 -7.83 0.99 -17.51
CA ASN A 137 -8.18 -0.20 -18.28
C ASN A 137 -6.93 -0.98 -18.75
N ASN A 138 -7.16 -2.17 -19.26
CA ASN A 138 -6.10 -3.03 -19.78
C ASN A 138 -5.26 -2.35 -20.86
N THR A 139 -5.85 -1.54 -21.75
CA THR A 139 -5.09 -0.80 -22.79
C THR A 139 -4.08 0.16 -22.15
N ALA A 140 -4.50 0.97 -21.17
CA ALA A 140 -3.58 1.89 -20.49
C ALA A 140 -2.49 1.13 -19.71
N LEU A 141 -2.86 -0.01 -19.06
CA LEU A 141 -1.92 -0.86 -18.36
C LEU A 141 -0.81 -1.40 -19.28
N THR A 142 -1.21 -1.92 -20.42
CA THR A 142 -0.25 -2.59 -21.34
C THR A 142 0.55 -1.61 -22.19
N SER A 143 0.03 -0.40 -22.43
CA SER A 143 0.65 0.59 -23.32
C SER A 143 1.59 1.56 -22.63
N LEU A 144 1.41 1.84 -21.33
CA LEU A 144 2.20 2.87 -20.65
C LEU A 144 3.48 2.30 -20.02
N PRO A 145 4.66 2.92 -20.25
CA PRO A 145 5.92 2.53 -19.63
C PRO A 145 6.04 3.12 -18.22
N ILE A 146 5.26 2.59 -17.26
CA ILE A 146 5.21 3.11 -15.91
C ILE A 146 6.44 2.66 -15.11
N SER A 147 6.78 1.37 -15.18
CA SER A 147 7.86 0.75 -14.41
C SER A 147 8.45 -0.44 -15.14
N THR A 148 9.73 -0.71 -14.85
CA THR A 148 10.46 -1.86 -15.38
C THR A 148 9.92 -3.19 -14.85
N GLN A 149 9.25 -3.20 -13.71
CA GLN A 149 8.83 -4.43 -13.02
C GLN A 149 7.43 -4.91 -13.42
N ARG A 150 6.63 -4.05 -14.09
CA ARG A 150 5.26 -4.36 -14.52
C ARG A 150 4.44 -4.96 -13.36
N ARG A 151 4.39 -4.24 -12.23
CA ARG A 151 3.59 -4.59 -11.04
C ARG A 151 2.32 -3.76 -11.03
N TYR A 152 1.22 -4.32 -10.52
CA TYR A 152 -0.01 -3.54 -10.35
C TYR A 152 0.15 -2.39 -9.33
N GLN A 153 1.09 -2.52 -8.39
CA GLN A 153 1.43 -1.45 -7.44
C GLN A 153 1.98 -0.20 -8.13
N ASP A 154 2.62 -0.35 -9.28
CA ASP A 154 3.20 0.77 -10.02
C ASP A 154 2.12 1.71 -10.59
N ILE A 155 0.87 1.24 -10.66
CA ILE A 155 -0.29 1.98 -11.14
C ILE A 155 -0.66 3.15 -10.24
N TRP A 156 -0.34 3.08 -8.96
CA TRP A 156 -0.49 4.21 -8.07
C TRP A 156 0.19 5.49 -8.60
N ALA A 157 1.24 5.34 -9.39
CA ALA A 157 1.92 6.48 -10.02
C ALA A 157 1.06 7.25 -11.03
N LEU A 158 -0.04 6.69 -11.53
CA LEU A 158 -0.94 7.38 -12.47
C LEU A 158 -2.01 8.21 -11.77
N VAL A 159 -2.16 8.08 -10.46
CA VAL A 159 -3.32 8.60 -9.72
C VAL A 159 -2.99 9.92 -9.03
N PRO A 160 -3.86 10.95 -9.10
CA PRO A 160 -3.65 12.21 -8.39
C PRO A 160 -3.69 12.01 -6.86
N GLY A 161 -2.92 12.82 -6.14
CA GLY A 161 -2.84 12.76 -4.68
C GLY A 161 -1.96 11.64 -4.13
N VAL A 162 -1.29 10.88 -4.99
CA VAL A 162 -0.42 9.78 -4.59
C VAL A 162 1.05 10.16 -4.70
N TYR A 163 1.81 9.96 -3.64
CA TYR A 163 3.26 10.08 -3.65
C TYR A 163 3.90 8.70 -3.72
N VAL A 164 4.54 8.41 -4.83
CA VAL A 164 5.36 7.21 -5.03
C VAL A 164 6.83 7.64 -4.97
N ARG A 165 7.63 6.89 -4.23
CA ARG A 165 9.07 7.18 -4.16
C ARG A 165 9.73 6.98 -5.54
N PRO A 166 10.64 7.89 -5.92
CA PRO A 166 11.22 7.83 -7.26
C PRO A 166 12.17 6.65 -7.52
N ASP A 167 12.49 5.86 -6.51
CA ASP A 167 13.43 4.72 -6.62
C ASP A 167 12.79 3.40 -7.06
N GLU A 168 11.51 3.42 -7.44
CA GLU A 168 10.73 2.24 -7.83
C GLU A 168 10.66 1.13 -6.77
N THR A 169 11.07 1.42 -5.53
CA THR A 169 11.04 0.43 -4.45
C THR A 169 9.74 0.45 -3.67
N ASP A 170 8.98 1.53 -3.83
CA ASP A 170 7.76 1.75 -3.06
C ASP A 170 6.59 1.01 -3.68
N ILE A 171 6.25 -0.11 -3.08
CA ILE A 171 5.09 -0.91 -3.46
C ILE A 171 3.81 -0.46 -2.76
N ASN A 172 3.93 0.48 -1.84
CA ASN A 172 2.82 0.97 -1.01
C ASN A 172 2.95 2.47 -0.78
N PRO A 173 2.47 3.28 -1.71
CA PRO A 173 2.71 4.72 -1.71
C PRO A 173 1.88 5.46 -0.66
N SER A 174 2.30 6.68 -0.34
CA SER A 174 1.51 7.58 0.47
C SER A 174 0.38 8.22 -0.34
N VAL A 175 -0.85 8.09 0.13
CA VAL A 175 -2.04 8.68 -0.50
C VAL A 175 -2.54 9.86 0.34
N ASN A 176 -2.57 11.04 -0.25
CA ASN A 176 -3.00 12.28 0.41
C ASN A 176 -2.34 12.47 1.78
N SER A 177 -1.00 12.31 1.82
CA SER A 177 -0.17 12.44 3.03
C SER A 177 -0.44 11.42 4.14
N ARG A 178 -1.18 10.35 3.84
CA ARG A 178 -1.27 9.22 4.77
C ARG A 178 -0.14 8.24 4.52
N GLY A 179 0.23 7.51 5.56
CA GLY A 179 1.31 6.53 5.53
C GLY A 179 1.06 5.40 4.54
N THR A 180 2.08 4.63 4.33
CA THR A 180 2.05 3.54 3.35
C THR A 180 1.20 2.36 3.78
N SER A 181 1.00 2.16 5.09
CA SER A 181 0.20 1.06 5.67
C SER A 181 -1.31 1.26 5.58
N GLU A 182 -1.78 2.41 5.10
CA GLU A 182 -3.17 2.81 5.24
C GLU A 182 -3.99 2.68 3.97
N ASN A 183 -3.42 2.04 2.96
CA ASN A 183 -4.11 1.73 1.71
C ASN A 183 -4.79 0.35 1.80
N SER A 184 -5.88 0.20 1.04
CA SER A 184 -6.57 -1.08 0.86
C SER A 184 -6.45 -1.55 -0.58
N THR A 185 -6.27 -2.86 -0.78
CA THR A 185 -6.30 -3.47 -2.11
C THR A 185 -7.23 -4.67 -2.12
N LYS A 186 -8.21 -4.63 -3.03
CA LYS A 186 -9.15 -5.74 -3.25
C LYS A 186 -8.94 -6.32 -4.66
N LEU A 187 -8.83 -7.65 -4.75
CA LEU A 187 -8.72 -8.42 -5.98
C LEU A 187 -10.01 -9.20 -6.21
N ASP A 188 -10.77 -8.88 -7.26
CA ASP A 188 -12.11 -9.46 -7.50
C ASP A 188 -13.04 -9.40 -6.24
N GLY A 189 -12.90 -8.35 -5.43
CA GLY A 189 -13.62 -8.16 -4.17
C GLY A 189 -12.96 -8.79 -2.94
N MET A 190 -11.99 -9.67 -3.09
CA MET A 190 -11.21 -10.26 -2.01
C MET A 190 -10.21 -9.25 -1.44
N ASP A 191 -10.16 -9.06 -0.14
CA ASP A 191 -9.13 -8.24 0.46
C ASP A 191 -7.78 -8.96 0.42
N VAL A 192 -6.80 -8.33 -0.22
CA VAL A 192 -5.41 -8.83 -0.35
C VAL A 192 -4.40 -7.91 0.32
N THR A 193 -4.87 -6.98 1.15
CA THR A 193 -4.03 -6.11 1.95
C THR A 193 -3.22 -6.92 2.96
N ASP A 194 -1.95 -6.59 3.17
CA ASP A 194 -1.11 -7.28 4.15
C ASP A 194 -1.64 -7.06 5.57
N PRO A 195 -2.04 -8.11 6.27
CA PRO A 195 -2.58 -7.99 7.62
C PRO A 195 -1.54 -7.59 8.67
N PHE A 196 -0.25 -7.64 8.33
CA PHE A 196 0.82 -7.34 9.27
C PHE A 196 1.29 -5.89 9.23
N GLY A 197 1.45 -5.32 8.06
CA GLY A 197 2.01 -3.97 7.91
C GLY A 197 1.16 -3.06 7.05
N GLY A 198 -0.04 -3.48 6.72
CA GLY A 198 -0.88 -2.79 5.75
C GLY A 198 -0.24 -2.77 4.36
N GLY A 199 -0.97 -2.27 3.39
CA GLY A 199 -0.50 -2.17 2.02
C GLY A 199 -0.55 -3.46 1.22
N VAL A 200 0.14 -3.49 0.09
CA VAL A 200 -0.04 -4.50 -0.96
C VAL A 200 1.14 -5.48 -1.09
N PHE A 201 1.85 -5.70 -0.01
CA PHE A 201 3.08 -6.50 -0.05
C PHE A 201 2.85 -8.00 -0.23
N SER A 202 1.66 -8.49 0.15
CA SER A 202 1.42 -9.92 0.34
C SER A 202 1.04 -10.68 -0.91
N VAL A 203 0.64 -9.98 -1.99
CA VAL A 203 0.10 -10.64 -3.18
C VAL A 203 0.71 -10.03 -4.45
N ASN A 204 1.46 -10.85 -5.18
CA ASN A 204 1.97 -10.52 -6.50
C ASN A 204 1.29 -11.41 -7.53
N PHE A 205 0.78 -10.85 -8.60
CA PHE A 205 0.19 -11.64 -9.67
C PHE A 205 0.57 -11.11 -11.05
N ASN A 206 0.24 -11.89 -12.06
CA ASN A 206 0.56 -11.53 -13.42
C ASN A 206 -0.19 -10.27 -13.85
N TYR A 207 0.55 -9.26 -14.28
CA TYR A 207 0.02 -7.98 -14.75
C TYR A 207 -0.94 -8.13 -15.93
N ASP A 208 -0.67 -9.09 -16.82
CA ASP A 208 -1.51 -9.38 -17.99
C ASP A 208 -2.85 -10.06 -17.64
N ALA A 209 -3.01 -10.53 -16.40
CA ALA A 209 -4.28 -11.05 -15.89
C ALA A 209 -5.27 -9.95 -15.50
N ILE A 210 -4.87 -8.68 -15.48
CA ILE A 210 -5.72 -7.57 -15.07
C ILE A 210 -6.62 -7.13 -16.21
N GLN A 211 -7.92 -6.97 -15.93
CA GLN A 211 -8.92 -6.42 -16.85
C GLN A 211 -9.13 -4.92 -16.64
N ASP A 212 -9.33 -4.53 -15.39
CA ASP A 212 -9.59 -3.14 -15.01
C ASP A 212 -9.15 -2.86 -13.59
N ILE A 213 -8.72 -1.63 -13.31
CA ILE A 213 -8.38 -1.15 -11.96
C ILE A 213 -9.09 0.15 -11.68
N GLN A 214 -9.71 0.23 -10.50
CA GLN A 214 -10.18 1.50 -9.95
C GLN A 214 -9.34 1.87 -8.74
N VAL A 215 -8.90 3.12 -8.68
CA VAL A 215 -8.25 3.69 -7.50
C VAL A 215 -9.07 4.89 -7.00
N LYS A 216 -9.57 4.79 -5.78
CA LYS A 216 -10.24 5.88 -5.07
C LYS A 216 -9.25 6.54 -4.11
N THR A 217 -9.09 7.84 -4.20
CA THR A 217 -8.21 8.63 -3.31
C THR A 217 -8.95 9.56 -2.37
N LEU A 218 -10.23 9.87 -2.68
CA LEU A 218 -11.09 10.75 -1.88
C LEU A 218 -12.53 10.26 -1.89
N GLY A 219 -13.26 10.55 -0.79
CA GLY A 219 -14.68 10.28 -0.68
C GLY A 219 -15.00 8.79 -0.71
N ALA A 220 -14.23 7.98 0.01
CA ALA A 220 -14.53 6.57 0.18
C ALA A 220 -15.94 6.35 0.73
N GLU A 221 -16.58 5.29 0.31
CA GLU A 221 -17.92 4.91 0.75
C GLU A 221 -17.85 4.02 2.00
N ALA A 222 -18.97 3.84 2.69
CA ALA A 222 -19.01 3.00 3.88
C ALA A 222 -18.57 1.54 3.62
N GLU A 223 -18.74 1.07 2.39
CA GLU A 223 -18.32 -0.25 1.94
C GLU A 223 -16.80 -0.41 1.69
N ASP A 224 -16.06 0.67 1.51
CA ASP A 224 -14.65 0.57 1.12
C ASP A 224 -13.76 0.02 2.23
N GLY A 225 -14.15 0.17 3.49
CA GLY A 225 -13.47 -0.42 4.65
C GLY A 225 -12.78 0.59 5.55
N ALA A 226 -12.12 0.09 6.58
CA ALA A 226 -11.43 0.87 7.60
C ALA A 226 -10.00 1.19 7.15
N ARG A 227 -9.85 2.18 6.30
CA ARG A 227 -8.55 2.72 5.87
C ARG A 227 -8.65 4.23 5.68
N THR A 228 -7.54 4.92 5.88
CA THR A 228 -7.46 6.39 5.79
C THR A 228 -6.68 6.87 4.56
N GLY A 229 -6.06 5.93 3.83
CA GLY A 229 -5.31 6.18 2.61
C GLY A 229 -6.16 6.07 1.34
N GLY A 230 -5.71 5.27 0.39
CA GLY A 230 -6.38 4.99 -0.88
C GLY A 230 -6.96 3.58 -0.96
N PHE A 231 -7.90 3.39 -1.86
CA PHE A 231 -8.57 2.11 -2.10
C PHE A 231 -8.36 1.70 -3.55
N MET A 232 -7.71 0.57 -3.77
CA MET A 232 -7.49 -0.02 -5.09
C MET A 232 -8.36 -1.26 -5.24
N THR A 233 -9.23 -1.26 -6.25
CA THR A 233 -10.02 -2.43 -6.63
C THR A 233 -9.53 -2.93 -7.99
N ILE A 234 -9.08 -4.17 -8.03
CA ILE A 234 -8.54 -4.83 -9.21
C ILE A 234 -9.53 -5.89 -9.65
N VAL A 235 -9.88 -5.87 -10.93
CA VAL A 235 -10.69 -6.92 -11.57
C VAL A 235 -9.81 -7.70 -12.52
N THR A 236 -9.81 -9.02 -12.36
CA THR A 236 -9.05 -9.93 -13.23
C THR A 236 -9.86 -10.33 -14.45
N LYS A 237 -9.15 -10.68 -15.52
CA LYS A 237 -9.75 -11.30 -16.71
C LYS A 237 -10.50 -12.58 -16.34
N SER A 238 -11.46 -12.94 -17.16
CA SER A 238 -12.24 -14.16 -17.03
C SER A 238 -12.20 -14.94 -18.35
N GLY A 239 -12.49 -16.23 -18.33
CA GLY A 239 -12.74 -16.98 -19.56
C GLY A 239 -13.99 -16.50 -20.28
N GLY A 240 -14.17 -16.90 -21.51
CA GLY A 240 -15.33 -16.65 -22.36
C GLY A 240 -15.73 -17.90 -23.13
N ASN A 241 -16.69 -17.79 -24.05
CA ASN A 241 -17.11 -18.91 -24.93
C ASN A 241 -16.12 -19.20 -26.06
N GLU A 242 -15.14 -18.33 -26.24
CA GLU A 242 -14.06 -18.48 -27.20
C GLU A 242 -12.73 -18.61 -26.46
N LEU A 243 -11.82 -19.39 -27.08
CA LEU A 243 -10.47 -19.51 -26.55
C LEU A 243 -9.68 -18.24 -26.89
N HIS A 244 -9.10 -17.63 -25.87
CA HIS A 244 -8.28 -16.43 -26.00
C HIS A 244 -7.12 -16.45 -25.03
N GLY A 245 -6.06 -15.75 -25.38
CA GLY A 245 -4.89 -15.73 -24.53
C GLY A 245 -3.77 -14.83 -25.04
N SER A 246 -2.66 -14.86 -24.33
CA SER A 246 -1.45 -14.17 -24.73
C SER A 246 -0.21 -14.91 -24.27
N ALA A 247 0.86 -14.79 -25.05
CA ALA A 247 2.21 -15.18 -24.65
C ALA A 247 3.11 -13.96 -24.82
N ALA A 248 3.76 -13.52 -23.74
CA ALA A 248 4.62 -12.36 -23.78
C ALA A 248 5.99 -12.66 -23.18
N PHE A 249 6.99 -11.96 -23.65
CA PHE A 249 8.36 -12.03 -23.14
C PHE A 249 8.96 -10.63 -23.10
N PHE A 250 9.36 -10.20 -21.91
CA PHE A 250 10.05 -8.94 -21.71
C PHE A 250 11.45 -9.21 -21.17
N VAL A 251 12.41 -8.43 -21.66
CA VAL A 251 13.82 -8.60 -21.29
C VAL A 251 14.50 -7.26 -21.11
N ILE A 252 15.29 -7.14 -20.04
CA ILE A 252 16.26 -6.06 -19.83
C ILE A 252 17.65 -6.65 -20.05
N PRO A 253 18.25 -6.44 -21.24
CA PRO A 253 19.62 -6.88 -21.48
C PRO A 253 20.59 -6.05 -20.64
N GLN A 254 21.60 -6.69 -20.06
CA GLN A 254 22.60 -6.02 -19.22
C GLN A 254 23.23 -4.80 -19.91
N ARG A 255 23.48 -4.85 -21.20
CA ARG A 255 24.06 -3.75 -22.01
C ARG A 255 23.17 -2.51 -22.13
N PHE A 256 21.89 -2.60 -21.75
CA PHE A 256 20.94 -1.50 -21.80
C PHE A 256 20.80 -0.76 -20.46
N ASN A 257 21.68 -1.06 -19.50
CA ASN A 257 21.78 -0.33 -18.26
C ASN A 257 22.84 0.76 -18.37
N SER A 258 22.51 1.94 -17.88
CA SER A 258 23.43 3.09 -17.81
C SER A 258 23.85 3.37 -16.36
N SER A 259 24.89 4.18 -16.15
CA SER A 259 25.15 4.83 -14.87
C SER A 259 24.70 6.27 -14.93
N ASN A 260 24.09 6.77 -13.87
CA ASN A 260 23.71 8.18 -13.73
C ASN A 260 24.47 8.89 -12.60
N VAL A 261 25.42 8.22 -11.97
CA VAL A 261 26.29 8.80 -10.93
C VAL A 261 27.75 8.68 -11.38
N LYS A 262 28.45 9.81 -11.43
CA LYS A 262 29.85 9.88 -11.85
C LYS A 262 30.74 9.03 -10.93
N GLY A 263 31.57 8.18 -11.52
CA GLY A 263 32.51 7.32 -10.79
C GLY A 263 31.88 6.06 -10.19
N ILE A 264 30.59 5.86 -10.35
CA ILE A 264 29.92 4.62 -9.92
C ILE A 264 29.56 3.81 -11.18
N PRO A 265 29.94 2.51 -11.25
CA PRO A 265 29.55 1.67 -12.36
C PRO A 265 28.02 1.56 -12.49
N ALA A 266 27.55 1.28 -13.69
CA ALA A 266 26.14 0.99 -13.88
C ALA A 266 25.70 -0.20 -13.03
N ASN A 267 24.57 -0.06 -12.33
CA ASN A 267 23.90 -1.18 -11.69
C ASN A 267 23.57 -2.20 -12.80
N GLN A 268 24.25 -3.34 -12.80
CA GLN A 268 24.04 -4.35 -13.81
C GLN A 268 22.76 -5.11 -13.46
N ARG A 269 21.69 -4.82 -14.19
CA ARG A 269 20.42 -5.51 -14.07
C ARG A 269 20.18 -6.36 -15.32
N LYS A 270 19.74 -7.58 -15.09
CA LYS A 270 19.33 -8.51 -16.10
C LYS A 270 18.00 -9.10 -15.69
N ASP A 271 16.99 -8.93 -16.52
CA ASP A 271 15.61 -9.26 -16.15
C ASP A 271 14.96 -10.06 -17.29
N TYR A 272 14.22 -11.10 -16.93
CA TYR A 272 13.47 -11.94 -17.84
C TYR A 272 12.09 -12.17 -17.29
N GLN A 273 11.06 -11.83 -18.07
CA GLN A 273 9.67 -11.92 -17.68
C GLN A 273 8.85 -12.62 -18.77
N PRO A 274 8.87 -13.94 -18.84
CA PRO A 274 7.89 -14.66 -19.64
C PRO A 274 6.54 -14.69 -18.94
N ASP A 275 5.49 -14.29 -19.66
CA ASP A 275 4.12 -14.20 -19.23
C ASP A 275 3.21 -14.99 -20.15
N PHE A 276 2.29 -15.77 -19.60
CA PHE A 276 1.30 -16.53 -20.34
C PHE A 276 -0.08 -16.32 -19.75
N THR A 277 -1.08 -16.15 -20.61
CA THR A 277 -2.50 -16.14 -20.20
C THR A 277 -3.29 -17.04 -21.15
N LEU A 278 -4.30 -17.71 -20.62
CA LEU A 278 -5.21 -18.54 -21.40
C LEU A 278 -6.58 -18.55 -20.73
N GLY A 279 -7.63 -18.29 -21.50
CA GLY A 279 -9.01 -18.35 -21.03
C GLY A 279 -9.92 -18.93 -22.10
N GLY A 280 -11.01 -19.55 -21.64
CA GLY A 280 -11.98 -20.16 -22.54
C GLY A 280 -13.06 -20.94 -21.82
N PRO A 281 -13.93 -21.65 -22.56
CA PRO A 281 -14.99 -22.46 -21.97
C PRO A 281 -14.47 -23.84 -21.57
N ILE A 282 -14.84 -24.28 -20.35
CA ILE A 282 -14.86 -25.71 -20.00
C ILE A 282 -16.18 -26.32 -20.51
N MET A 283 -17.26 -25.57 -20.30
CA MET A 283 -18.59 -25.86 -20.83
C MET A 283 -19.22 -24.55 -21.29
N ARG A 284 -19.48 -24.44 -22.58
CA ARG A 284 -20.06 -23.21 -23.17
C ARG A 284 -21.33 -22.80 -22.40
N ASP A 285 -21.47 -21.51 -22.18
CA ASP A 285 -22.55 -20.83 -21.47
C ASP A 285 -22.75 -21.24 -20.01
N ARG A 286 -21.85 -22.06 -19.43
CA ARG A 286 -21.99 -22.55 -18.06
C ARG A 286 -20.74 -22.45 -17.21
N ILE A 287 -19.59 -22.91 -17.73
CA ILE A 287 -18.34 -23.00 -16.96
C ILE A 287 -17.18 -22.54 -17.82
N TRP A 288 -16.43 -21.59 -17.31
CA TRP A 288 -15.27 -21.01 -17.98
C TRP A 288 -14.07 -21.02 -17.06
N PHE A 289 -12.89 -21.00 -17.66
CA PHE A 289 -11.63 -20.90 -16.95
C PHE A 289 -10.80 -19.73 -17.49
N PHE A 290 -9.95 -19.19 -16.63
CA PHE A 290 -8.87 -18.29 -16.98
C PHE A 290 -7.64 -18.63 -16.16
N GLY A 291 -6.49 -18.75 -16.80
CA GLY A 291 -5.20 -19.01 -16.17
C GLY A 291 -4.17 -17.99 -16.58
N ALA A 292 -3.29 -17.63 -15.66
CA ALA A 292 -2.13 -16.79 -15.95
C ALA A 292 -0.90 -17.31 -15.22
N TYR A 293 0.24 -17.24 -15.89
CA TYR A 293 1.54 -17.63 -15.37
C TYR A 293 2.59 -16.58 -15.71
N ARG A 294 3.42 -16.21 -14.73
CA ARG A 294 4.62 -15.39 -14.91
C ARG A 294 5.80 -16.03 -14.20
N ARG A 295 6.91 -16.14 -14.91
CA ARG A 295 8.21 -16.39 -14.28
C ARG A 295 8.88 -15.04 -14.01
N ALA A 296 9.07 -14.67 -12.75
CA ALA A 296 9.87 -13.52 -12.38
C ALA A 296 11.32 -13.95 -12.18
N GLN A 297 12.22 -13.40 -12.99
CA GLN A 297 13.66 -13.65 -12.88
C GLN A 297 14.41 -12.33 -13.07
N GLU A 298 15.02 -11.86 -11.99
CA GLU A 298 15.79 -10.64 -11.96
C GLU A 298 17.13 -10.90 -11.28
N ASP A 299 18.22 -10.52 -11.93
CA ASP A 299 19.56 -10.49 -11.38
C ASP A 299 20.02 -9.04 -11.39
N GLN A 300 20.40 -8.51 -10.24
CA GLN A 300 20.82 -7.12 -10.10
C GLN A 300 22.08 -7.02 -9.24
N THR A 301 23.14 -6.45 -9.80
CA THR A 301 24.32 -6.09 -9.03
C THR A 301 24.10 -4.71 -8.43
N LEU A 302 23.96 -4.63 -7.13
CA LEU A 302 23.85 -3.37 -6.41
C LEU A 302 25.23 -2.74 -6.25
N ASN A 303 25.28 -1.42 -6.22
CA ASN A 303 26.53 -0.69 -5.98
C ASN A 303 27.12 -1.10 -4.62
N ASN A 304 28.44 -1.35 -4.60
CA ASN A 304 29.19 -1.78 -3.41
C ASN A 304 28.76 -3.13 -2.81
N ALA A 305 27.90 -3.90 -3.48
CA ALA A 305 27.59 -5.27 -3.08
C ALA A 305 28.55 -6.26 -3.78
N PRO A 306 29.17 -7.19 -3.06
CA PRO A 306 30.12 -8.14 -3.65
C PRO A 306 29.43 -9.26 -4.45
N VAL A 307 28.11 -9.39 -4.28
CA VAL A 307 27.31 -10.44 -4.91
C VAL A 307 26.04 -9.84 -5.51
N PRO A 308 25.56 -10.38 -6.65
CA PRO A 308 24.31 -9.93 -7.21
C PRO A 308 23.13 -10.38 -6.35
N ARG A 309 22.10 -9.54 -6.25
CA ARG A 309 20.79 -9.93 -5.77
C ARG A 309 20.08 -10.71 -6.86
N GLU A 310 19.56 -11.87 -6.53
CA GLU A 310 18.84 -12.73 -7.46
C GLU A 310 17.41 -12.95 -7.01
N LYS A 311 16.45 -12.55 -7.83
CA LYS A 311 15.04 -12.78 -7.59
C LYS A 311 14.51 -13.87 -8.51
N ARG A 312 13.81 -14.84 -7.95
CA ARG A 312 13.19 -15.96 -8.65
C ARG A 312 11.78 -16.17 -8.09
N GLY A 313 10.78 -16.19 -8.96
CA GLY A 313 9.40 -16.44 -8.57
C GLY A 313 8.59 -17.09 -9.67
N ASN A 314 7.63 -17.92 -9.30
CA ASN A 314 6.58 -18.43 -10.17
C ASN A 314 5.26 -17.88 -9.67
N LEU A 315 4.63 -17.03 -10.48
CA LEU A 315 3.35 -16.44 -10.19
C LEU A 315 2.29 -17.18 -11.00
N VAL A 316 1.37 -17.83 -10.32
CA VAL A 316 0.28 -18.61 -10.94
C VAL A 316 -1.04 -18.01 -10.48
N PHE A 317 -1.94 -17.79 -11.39
CA PHE A 317 -3.31 -17.39 -11.12
C PHE A 317 -4.26 -18.28 -11.92
N VAL A 318 -5.29 -18.81 -11.29
CA VAL A 318 -6.33 -19.61 -11.93
C VAL A 318 -7.68 -19.12 -11.42
N LYS A 319 -8.61 -18.90 -12.33
CA LYS A 319 -9.99 -18.50 -12.05
C LYS A 319 -10.94 -19.42 -12.80
N ALA A 320 -11.92 -19.99 -12.10
CA ALA A 320 -13.03 -20.70 -12.69
C ALA A 320 -14.32 -19.95 -12.39
N THR A 321 -15.16 -19.74 -13.39
CA THR A 321 -16.45 -19.07 -13.25
C THR A 321 -17.56 -20.00 -13.70
N SER A 322 -18.59 -20.15 -12.89
CA SER A 322 -19.74 -21.01 -13.17
C SER A 322 -21.02 -20.22 -13.08
N GLN A 323 -21.83 -20.29 -14.12
CA GLN A 323 -23.24 -19.90 -14.10
C GLN A 323 -24.06 -21.08 -13.62
N LEU A 324 -24.31 -21.14 -12.30
CA LEU A 324 -24.99 -22.26 -11.67
C LEU A 324 -26.46 -22.37 -12.10
N GLN A 325 -27.10 -21.21 -12.16
CA GLN A 325 -28.45 -20.97 -12.70
C GLN A 325 -28.47 -19.59 -13.35
N GLN A 326 -29.54 -19.23 -14.03
CA GLN A 326 -29.64 -17.96 -14.74
C GLN A 326 -29.33 -16.72 -13.86
N ASN A 327 -29.67 -16.80 -12.57
CA ASN A 327 -29.46 -15.74 -11.58
C ASN A 327 -28.42 -16.05 -10.51
N HIS A 328 -27.70 -17.17 -10.60
CA HIS A 328 -26.68 -17.59 -9.65
C HIS A 328 -25.33 -17.78 -10.32
N ARG A 329 -24.32 -17.06 -9.88
CA ARG A 329 -22.96 -17.11 -10.40
C ARG A 329 -21.97 -17.34 -9.27
N LEU A 330 -20.98 -18.20 -9.52
CA LEU A 330 -19.87 -18.46 -8.64
C LEU A 330 -18.56 -18.29 -9.41
N ALA A 331 -17.70 -17.40 -8.94
CA ALA A 331 -16.31 -17.31 -9.38
C ALA A 331 -15.40 -17.81 -8.27
N TRP A 332 -14.56 -18.75 -8.59
CA TRP A 332 -13.54 -19.29 -7.70
C TRP A 332 -12.17 -18.94 -8.25
N SER A 333 -11.20 -18.62 -7.38
CA SER A 333 -9.84 -18.29 -7.77
C SER A 333 -8.80 -18.88 -6.85
N PHE A 334 -7.67 -19.23 -7.43
CA PHE A 334 -6.46 -19.66 -6.75
C PHE A 334 -5.28 -18.83 -7.25
N GLN A 335 -4.45 -18.40 -6.31
CA GLN A 335 -3.21 -17.72 -6.62
C GLN A 335 -2.05 -18.30 -5.82
N TRP A 336 -0.91 -18.36 -6.47
CA TRP A 336 0.38 -18.71 -5.88
C TRP A 336 1.43 -17.70 -6.33
N ASP A 337 2.12 -17.05 -5.38
CA ASP A 337 3.05 -15.97 -5.69
C ASP A 337 4.40 -16.06 -4.97
N ARG A 338 4.77 -17.26 -4.56
CA ARG A 338 6.00 -17.46 -3.79
C ARG A 338 7.24 -17.02 -4.58
N THR A 339 7.98 -16.08 -4.02
CA THR A 339 9.17 -15.47 -4.59
C THR A 339 10.33 -15.62 -3.62
N THR A 340 11.49 -16.00 -4.16
CA THR A 340 12.76 -16.10 -3.44
C THR A 340 13.71 -15.03 -3.95
N MET A 341 14.35 -14.32 -3.05
CA MET A 341 15.44 -13.39 -3.34
C MET A 341 16.68 -13.84 -2.59
N ASN A 342 17.71 -14.26 -3.30
CA ASN A 342 19.03 -14.52 -2.74
C ASN A 342 19.78 -13.20 -2.61
N ASN A 343 20.66 -13.10 -1.64
CA ASN A 343 21.46 -11.91 -1.35
C ASN A 343 20.60 -10.64 -1.16
N ALA A 344 19.40 -10.79 -0.60
CA ALA A 344 18.42 -9.73 -0.45
C ALA A 344 18.49 -9.00 0.89
N VAL A 345 19.01 -9.65 1.90
CA VAL A 345 19.02 -9.16 3.27
C VAL A 345 20.44 -9.14 3.79
N MET A 346 20.77 -8.09 4.53
CA MET A 346 22.05 -7.96 5.18
C MET A 346 21.83 -7.34 6.56
N ARG A 347 22.43 -7.96 7.59
CA ARG A 347 22.31 -7.46 8.95
C ARG A 347 23.28 -6.31 9.21
N GLY A 348 22.88 -5.39 10.07
CA GLY A 348 23.75 -4.36 10.65
C GLY A 348 23.99 -3.11 9.81
N LEU A 349 23.88 -3.19 8.50
CA LEU A 349 24.03 -2.04 7.59
C LEU A 349 22.70 -1.47 7.15
N VAL A 350 21.63 -2.17 7.41
CA VAL A 350 20.27 -1.75 7.12
C VAL A 350 19.50 -1.81 8.43
N ALA A 351 18.78 -0.75 8.77
CA ALA A 351 17.91 -0.74 9.94
C ALA A 351 16.97 -1.95 9.90
N PRO A 352 16.63 -2.56 11.06
CA PRO A 352 15.73 -3.71 11.11
C PRO A 352 14.50 -3.48 10.24
N GLY A 353 14.17 -4.43 9.36
CA GLY A 353 13.04 -4.34 8.43
C GLY A 353 13.34 -3.67 7.09
N ARG A 354 14.54 -3.13 6.85
CA ARG A 354 14.93 -2.68 5.52
C ARG A 354 15.67 -3.77 4.78
N THR A 355 15.10 -4.21 3.70
CA THR A 355 15.78 -5.07 2.73
C THR A 355 16.71 -4.23 1.86
N LEU A 356 17.74 -4.84 1.28
CA LEU A 356 18.51 -4.28 0.16
C LEU A 356 17.63 -4.07 -1.09
N ALA A 357 16.32 -3.96 -0.88
CA ALA A 357 15.32 -3.83 -1.93
C ALA A 357 15.33 -2.46 -2.60
N SER A 358 16.08 -1.51 -2.09
CA SER A 358 16.29 -0.23 -2.77
C SER A 358 17.09 -0.48 -4.06
N THR A 359 16.42 -0.35 -5.17
CA THR A 359 17.04 -0.47 -6.50
C THR A 359 18.04 0.63 -6.79
N SER A 360 17.94 1.75 -6.10
CA SER A 360 18.81 2.91 -6.20
C SER A 360 19.81 3.01 -5.05
N GLY A 361 19.52 2.33 -3.94
CA GLY A 361 20.38 2.32 -2.78
C GLY A 361 21.39 1.19 -2.90
N GLY A 362 22.48 1.42 -3.55
CA GLY A 362 23.70 0.77 -3.14
C GLY A 362 23.85 0.93 -1.63
N LEU A 363 24.59 0.06 -0.99
CA LEU A 363 25.09 0.25 0.37
C LEU A 363 25.52 1.70 0.50
N SER A 364 25.05 2.39 1.53
CA SER A 364 25.26 3.83 1.76
C SER A 364 26.61 4.32 1.26
N SER A 365 26.58 5.23 0.32
CA SER A 365 27.70 5.58 -0.56
C SER A 365 28.84 6.38 0.05
N ALA A 366 28.71 6.77 1.30
CA ALA A 366 29.70 7.67 1.88
C ALA A 366 30.99 6.99 2.34
N THR A 367 30.92 5.68 2.63
CA THR A 367 32.09 4.85 2.95
C THR A 367 31.92 3.51 2.24
N PRO A 368 32.89 3.07 1.42
CA PRO A 368 32.84 1.74 0.85
C PRO A 368 32.77 0.72 1.99
N GLN A 369 31.61 0.10 2.15
CA GLN A 369 31.46 -0.92 3.17
C GLN A 369 31.89 -2.25 2.57
N GLN A 370 32.86 -2.88 3.19
CA GLN A 370 33.29 -4.21 2.80
C GLN A 370 32.38 -5.23 3.47
N VAL A 371 31.45 -5.77 2.71
CA VAL A 371 30.54 -6.80 3.18
C VAL A 371 30.92 -8.12 2.52
N ALA A 372 31.23 -9.10 3.34
CA ALA A 372 31.52 -10.44 2.82
C ALA A 372 30.25 -11.07 2.25
N PRO A 373 30.37 -11.90 1.20
CA PRO A 373 29.22 -12.62 0.64
C PRO A 373 28.42 -13.43 1.67
N SER A 374 29.07 -13.94 2.69
CA SER A 374 28.46 -14.70 3.81
C SER A 374 27.50 -13.88 4.69
N ALA A 375 27.60 -12.56 4.67
CA ALA A 375 26.73 -11.67 5.44
C ALA A 375 25.39 -11.34 4.72
N PHE A 376 25.20 -11.82 3.50
CA PHE A 376 23.96 -11.67 2.77
C PHE A 376 23.04 -12.86 3.00
N GLY A 377 21.76 -12.57 3.25
CA GLY A 377 20.75 -13.56 3.51
C GLY A 377 19.80 -13.76 2.34
N LYS A 378 19.02 -14.79 2.47
CA LYS A 378 17.93 -15.15 1.57
C LYS A 378 16.60 -14.65 2.11
N GLN A 379 15.80 -14.03 1.26
CA GLN A 379 14.42 -13.65 1.58
C GLN A 379 13.44 -14.48 0.75
N ILE A 380 12.39 -14.95 1.39
CA ILE A 380 11.27 -15.64 0.74
C ILE A 380 10.00 -14.90 1.14
N VAL A 381 9.14 -14.61 0.19
CA VAL A 381 7.84 -13.96 0.40
C VAL A 381 6.75 -14.64 -0.43
N GLY A 382 5.49 -14.40 -0.06
CA GLY A 382 4.34 -14.92 -0.77
C GLY A 382 3.86 -16.30 -0.29
N GLY A 383 2.78 -16.76 -0.89
CA GLY A 383 2.10 -17.99 -0.54
C GLY A 383 0.80 -18.18 -1.29
N PRO A 384 -0.04 -19.13 -0.89
CA PRO A 384 -1.33 -19.36 -1.52
C PRO A 384 -2.40 -18.36 -1.07
N LEU A 385 -3.23 -17.95 -2.02
CA LEU A 385 -4.51 -17.31 -1.79
C LEU A 385 -5.58 -18.14 -2.51
N VAL A 386 -6.65 -18.46 -1.79
CA VAL A 386 -7.84 -19.13 -2.32
C VAL A 386 -9.03 -18.24 -2.04
N GLY A 387 -9.90 -18.03 -3.02
CA GLY A 387 -11.07 -17.22 -2.82
C GLY A 387 -12.24 -17.60 -3.71
N ALA A 388 -13.40 -17.12 -3.31
CA ALA A 388 -14.63 -17.28 -4.05
C ALA A 388 -15.49 -16.02 -3.97
N ASN A 389 -16.18 -15.73 -5.06
CA ASN A 389 -17.16 -14.67 -5.16
C ASN A 389 -18.46 -15.26 -5.70
N TYR A 390 -19.47 -15.28 -4.85
CA TYR A 390 -20.81 -15.73 -5.21
C TYR A 390 -21.72 -14.53 -5.39
N THR A 391 -22.49 -14.52 -6.48
CA THR A 391 -23.45 -13.47 -6.84
C THR A 391 -24.80 -14.12 -7.11
N TRP A 392 -25.82 -13.61 -6.45
CA TRP A 392 -27.22 -14.00 -6.65
C TRP A 392 -28.05 -12.76 -6.98
N VAL A 393 -28.55 -12.69 -8.20
CA VAL A 393 -29.56 -11.71 -8.63
C VAL A 393 -30.91 -12.20 -8.12
N VAL A 394 -31.34 -11.67 -6.97
CA VAL A 394 -32.57 -12.08 -6.29
C VAL A 394 -33.80 -11.61 -7.08
N SER A 395 -33.73 -10.39 -7.64
CA SER A 395 -34.68 -9.78 -8.55
C SER A 395 -33.99 -8.65 -9.34
N GLU A 396 -34.70 -7.99 -10.25
CA GLU A 396 -34.17 -6.84 -11.00
C GLU A 396 -33.64 -5.72 -10.11
N THR A 397 -34.21 -5.56 -8.92
CA THR A 397 -33.84 -4.51 -7.94
C THR A 397 -33.08 -5.03 -6.74
N LYS A 398 -32.83 -6.33 -6.62
CA LYS A 398 -32.21 -6.95 -5.44
C LYS A 398 -31.05 -7.85 -5.82
N LEU A 399 -29.92 -7.62 -5.18
CA LEU A 399 -28.69 -8.34 -5.44
C LEU A 399 -28.09 -8.80 -4.11
N PHE A 400 -27.73 -10.09 -4.03
CA PHE A 400 -26.92 -10.64 -2.96
C PHE A 400 -25.55 -11.04 -3.48
N GLN A 401 -24.51 -10.76 -2.71
CA GLN A 401 -23.16 -11.21 -3.00
C GLN A 401 -22.48 -11.72 -1.73
N PHE A 402 -21.57 -12.67 -1.89
CA PHE A 402 -20.75 -13.17 -0.81
C PHE A 402 -19.33 -13.40 -1.33
N VAL A 403 -18.36 -12.82 -0.66
CA VAL A 403 -16.95 -13.06 -0.92
C VAL A 403 -16.32 -13.78 0.24
N PHE A 404 -15.49 -14.71 -0.11
CA PHE A 404 -14.63 -15.47 0.78
C PHE A 404 -13.22 -15.43 0.27
N ASN A 405 -12.24 -15.20 1.13
CA ASN A 405 -10.85 -15.55 0.82
C ASN A 405 -10.07 -16.02 2.04
N TYR A 406 -9.18 -16.93 1.77
CA TYR A 406 -8.18 -17.41 2.71
C TYR A 406 -6.79 -17.23 2.12
N MET A 407 -5.94 -16.49 2.83
CA MET A 407 -4.59 -16.17 2.41
C MET A 407 -3.58 -16.63 3.44
N ILE A 408 -2.49 -17.21 2.96
CA ILE A 408 -1.32 -17.51 3.77
C ILE A 408 -0.09 -16.88 3.10
N ASN A 409 0.61 -16.02 3.82
CA ASN A 409 1.91 -15.49 3.42
C ASN A 409 2.97 -15.98 4.40
N LYS A 410 4.08 -16.50 3.86
CA LYS A 410 5.17 -17.07 4.68
C LYS A 410 6.48 -16.31 4.42
N PRO A 411 6.59 -15.05 4.87
CA PRO A 411 7.84 -14.35 4.77
C PRO A 411 8.91 -15.01 5.64
N GLN A 412 10.08 -15.14 5.06
CA GLN A 412 11.23 -15.76 5.74
C GLN A 412 12.50 -15.03 5.34
N ASN A 413 13.31 -14.67 6.32
CA ASN A 413 14.71 -14.31 6.14
C ASN A 413 15.56 -15.48 6.63
N ALA A 414 16.48 -15.95 5.83
CA ALA A 414 17.28 -17.14 6.13
C ALA A 414 18.73 -16.96 5.74
N GLU A 415 19.59 -17.69 6.44
CA GLU A 415 20.97 -17.87 6.04
C GLU A 415 21.08 -18.68 4.74
N PRO A 416 21.97 -18.33 3.82
CA PRO A 416 22.22 -19.15 2.63
C PRO A 416 22.69 -20.55 2.97
N SER A 417 23.50 -20.68 4.00
CA SER A 417 24.03 -21.97 4.51
C SER A 417 23.03 -22.80 5.30
N GLY A 418 21.91 -22.18 5.70
CA GLY A 418 20.91 -22.81 6.57
C GLY A 418 21.28 -22.90 8.05
N ALA A 419 22.46 -22.44 8.45
CA ALA A 419 22.94 -22.47 9.82
C ALA A 419 23.43 -21.10 10.27
N LEU A 420 23.11 -20.72 11.50
CA LEU A 420 23.60 -19.50 12.12
C LEU A 420 25.04 -19.69 12.62
N GLY A 421 25.89 -18.74 12.30
CA GLY A 421 27.25 -18.65 12.79
C GLY A 421 27.54 -17.29 13.42
N PRO A 422 28.71 -17.09 13.97
CA PRO A 422 29.07 -15.80 14.55
C PRO A 422 29.17 -14.72 13.49
N THR A 423 28.75 -13.50 13.84
CA THR A 423 28.89 -12.29 12.99
C THR A 423 30.05 -11.45 13.53
N LYS A 424 30.90 -11.00 12.64
CA LYS A 424 31.94 -10.00 12.90
C LYS A 424 31.54 -8.67 12.26
N VAL A 425 31.50 -7.63 13.07
CA VAL A 425 31.14 -6.28 12.63
C VAL A 425 32.31 -5.35 12.90
N ILE A 426 32.78 -4.65 11.88
CA ILE A 426 33.88 -3.67 12.03
C ILE A 426 33.26 -2.28 12.00
N GLN A 427 33.46 -1.52 13.06
CA GLN A 427 32.93 -0.18 13.21
C GLN A 427 34.06 0.84 13.40
N THR A 428 33.90 1.99 12.78
CA THR A 428 34.80 3.12 12.97
C THR A 428 34.02 4.33 13.50
N ASN A 429 34.77 5.20 14.18
CA ASN A 429 34.26 6.54 14.47
C ASN A 429 34.78 7.49 13.39
N PRO A 430 33.95 7.95 12.44
CA PRO A 430 34.41 8.86 11.42
C PRO A 430 35.05 10.12 12.05
N ALA A 431 36.14 10.61 11.46
CA ALA A 431 36.79 11.84 11.92
C ALA A 431 35.76 12.99 11.96
N GLY A 432 35.64 13.62 13.13
CA GLY A 432 34.68 14.70 13.34
C GLY A 432 33.31 14.27 13.92
N ASN A 433 33.05 12.96 14.11
CA ASN A 433 31.88 12.53 14.86
C ASN A 433 32.10 12.71 16.36
N ILE A 434 31.14 13.34 17.00
CA ILE A 434 31.10 13.46 18.47
C ILE A 434 30.94 12.07 19.08
N ALA A 435 31.60 11.84 20.19
CA ALA A 435 31.67 10.53 20.87
C ALA A 435 30.31 9.86 20.99
N GLY A 436 30.11 8.75 20.29
CA GLY A 436 28.91 7.90 20.43
C GLY A 436 28.38 7.24 19.16
N SER A 437 28.44 7.84 17.99
CA SER A 437 27.92 7.21 16.78
C SER A 437 29.02 6.46 16.02
N LEU A 438 29.02 5.13 16.19
CA LEU A 438 29.89 4.24 15.43
C LEU A 438 29.26 3.92 14.08
N THR A 439 30.04 3.99 13.02
CA THR A 439 29.63 3.60 11.66
C THR A 439 30.21 2.25 11.33
N THR A 440 29.35 1.31 10.92
CA THR A 440 29.81 0.01 10.42
C THR A 440 30.44 0.19 9.05
N ILE A 441 31.69 -0.28 8.91
CA ILE A 441 32.47 -0.22 7.66
C ILE A 441 32.65 -1.57 7.00
N ALA A 442 32.56 -2.66 7.78
CA ALA A 442 32.64 -4.01 7.26
C ALA A 442 31.81 -4.99 8.09
N GLN A 443 31.33 -6.03 7.44
CA GLN A 443 30.62 -7.15 8.10
C GLN A 443 31.03 -8.47 7.45
N GLU A 444 31.31 -9.44 8.27
CA GLU A 444 31.67 -10.80 7.89
C GLU A 444 30.87 -11.81 8.72
N GLY A 445 30.79 -13.05 8.25
CA GLY A 445 30.13 -14.13 8.96
C GLY A 445 28.63 -14.22 8.55
N SER A 446 27.83 -14.67 9.49
CA SER A 446 26.43 -15.00 9.24
C SER A 446 25.53 -13.76 9.21
N LEU A 447 24.32 -13.89 8.62
CA LEU A 447 23.25 -12.89 8.69
C LEU A 447 22.86 -12.59 10.16
N GLY A 448 23.04 -13.56 11.05
CA GLY A 448 22.82 -13.40 12.49
C GLY A 448 21.40 -13.65 12.96
N VAL A 449 20.45 -13.84 12.07
CA VAL A 449 19.06 -14.15 12.42
C VAL A 449 18.40 -14.94 11.32
N ILE A 450 17.58 -15.91 11.68
CA ILE A 450 16.63 -16.58 10.78
C ILE A 450 15.25 -16.24 11.29
N ASP A 451 14.53 -15.44 10.53
CA ASP A 451 13.13 -15.09 10.83
C ASP A 451 12.21 -15.86 9.91
N LYS A 452 11.22 -16.52 10.50
CA LYS A 452 10.13 -17.21 9.79
C LYS A 452 8.83 -16.69 10.33
N SER A 453 7.99 -16.16 9.45
CA SER A 453 6.65 -15.73 9.79
C SER A 453 5.63 -16.50 8.98
N GLU A 454 4.50 -16.82 9.57
CA GLU A 454 3.32 -17.35 8.91
C GLU A 454 2.16 -16.43 9.21
N ARG A 455 1.77 -15.66 8.22
CA ARG A 455 0.65 -14.74 8.26
C ARG A 455 -0.53 -15.39 7.59
N SER A 456 -1.63 -15.51 8.28
CA SER A 456 -2.85 -16.11 7.73
C SER A 456 -4.05 -15.25 8.01
N MET A 457 -4.92 -15.12 7.01
CA MET A 457 -6.11 -14.29 7.05
C MET A 457 -7.28 -15.05 6.47
N LEU A 458 -8.39 -15.06 7.20
CA LEU A 458 -9.70 -15.47 6.70
C LEU A 458 -10.57 -14.22 6.58
N TYR A 459 -11.05 -13.95 5.39
CA TYR A 459 -11.93 -12.83 5.08
C TYR A 459 -13.26 -13.34 4.56
N LEU A 460 -14.33 -12.85 5.16
CA LEU A 460 -15.71 -13.13 4.77
C LEU A 460 -16.43 -11.82 4.59
N SER A 461 -17.11 -11.69 3.49
CA SER A 461 -17.78 -10.44 3.24
C SER A 461 -19.11 -10.67 2.52
N PRO A 462 -20.21 -10.74 3.28
CA PRO A 462 -21.57 -10.80 2.78
C PRO A 462 -22.07 -9.43 2.34
N SER A 463 -22.89 -9.34 1.31
CA SER A 463 -23.45 -8.10 0.79
C SER A 463 -24.86 -8.18 0.18
N PHE A 464 -25.82 -7.20 0.45
CA PHE A 464 -27.19 -7.08 -0.12
C PHE A 464 -27.49 -5.66 -0.61
N SER A 465 -27.78 -5.49 -1.85
CA SER A 465 -28.21 -4.23 -2.42
C SER A 465 -29.67 -4.32 -2.85
N PHE A 466 -30.40 -3.24 -2.66
CA PHE A 466 -31.74 -3.12 -3.22
C PHE A 466 -32.02 -1.69 -3.62
N SER A 467 -32.79 -1.55 -4.72
CA SER A 467 -33.16 -0.26 -5.25
C SER A 467 -34.67 -0.05 -5.12
N VAL A 468 -35.07 1.18 -4.81
CA VAL A 468 -36.46 1.58 -4.69
C VAL A 468 -36.66 3.01 -5.21
N ASN A 469 -37.74 3.22 -5.96
CA ASN A 469 -38.11 4.54 -6.44
C ASN A 469 -39.23 5.14 -5.55
N ARG A 470 -38.80 5.96 -4.56
CA ARG A 470 -39.71 6.71 -3.68
C ARG A 470 -39.11 8.05 -3.34
N TRP A 471 -39.73 9.16 -3.73
CA TRP A 471 -39.14 10.52 -3.64
C TRP A 471 -37.83 10.67 -4.42
N GLY A 472 -37.70 9.97 -5.55
CA GLY A 472 -36.50 9.77 -6.30
C GLY A 472 -35.97 8.34 -6.13
N TRP A 473 -34.89 8.03 -6.80
CA TRP A 473 -34.30 6.70 -6.81
C TRP A 473 -33.33 6.52 -5.66
N HIS A 474 -33.51 5.48 -4.88
CA HIS A 474 -32.63 5.06 -3.79
C HIS A 474 -31.95 3.75 -4.13
N ASP A 475 -30.64 3.69 -3.95
CA ASP A 475 -29.84 2.48 -4.02
C ASP A 475 -29.25 2.18 -2.63
N PHE A 476 -29.97 1.42 -1.86
CA PHE A 476 -29.51 0.98 -0.56
C PHE A 476 -28.52 -0.17 -0.70
N LYS A 477 -27.49 -0.11 0.13
CA LYS A 477 -26.53 -1.19 0.30
C LYS A 477 -26.14 -1.31 1.76
N THR A 478 -26.12 -2.56 2.28
CA THR A 478 -25.73 -2.84 3.65
C THR A 478 -24.76 -4.03 3.68
N GLY A 479 -23.80 -4.13 4.58
CA GLY A 479 -22.78 -5.14 4.57
C GLY A 479 -21.79 -5.24 5.68
N GLY A 480 -20.87 -6.16 5.52
CA GLY A 480 -19.82 -6.32 6.48
C GLY A 480 -18.54 -6.91 5.91
N ASP A 481 -17.43 -6.50 6.50
CA ASP A 481 -16.12 -7.10 6.36
C ASP A 481 -15.80 -7.83 7.67
N LEU A 482 -15.69 -9.14 7.60
CA LEU A 482 -15.44 -9.98 8.74
C LEU A 482 -14.08 -10.65 8.59
N TYR A 483 -13.24 -10.50 9.57
CA TYR A 483 -11.98 -11.24 9.67
C TYR A 483 -12.05 -12.07 10.96
N PRO A 484 -12.64 -13.29 10.88
CA PRO A 484 -12.77 -14.17 12.03
C PRO A 484 -11.44 -14.50 12.68
N PHE A 485 -10.38 -14.52 11.88
CA PHE A 485 -9.03 -14.47 12.37
C PHE A 485 -8.05 -13.85 11.35
N LEU A 486 -7.19 -13.03 11.88
CA LEU A 486 -5.91 -12.65 11.33
C LEU A 486 -4.86 -13.18 12.30
N ARG A 487 -3.83 -13.81 11.79
CA ARG A 487 -2.80 -14.40 12.65
C ARG A 487 -1.42 -14.16 12.07
N ASP A 488 -0.51 -13.70 12.89
CA ASP A 488 0.94 -13.77 12.64
C ASP A 488 1.58 -14.70 13.64
N LYS A 489 2.28 -15.70 13.14
CA LYS A 489 3.10 -16.61 13.93
C LYS A 489 4.53 -16.45 13.47
N THR A 490 5.33 -15.77 14.26
CA THR A 490 6.76 -15.52 13.98
C THR A 490 7.63 -16.42 14.84
N SER A 491 8.66 -16.98 14.24
CA SER A 491 9.74 -17.69 14.91
C SER A 491 11.06 -17.10 14.47
N SER A 492 11.87 -16.64 15.41
CA SER A 492 13.19 -16.07 15.14
C SER A 492 14.24 -16.93 15.82
N GLU A 493 15.20 -17.39 15.06
CA GLU A 493 16.42 -18.03 15.56
C GLU A 493 17.53 -16.98 15.58
N LEU A 494 18.10 -16.72 16.76
CA LEU A 494 19.13 -15.71 16.93
C LEU A 494 20.49 -16.39 17.01
N GLN A 495 21.48 -15.77 16.37
CA GLN A 495 22.85 -16.23 16.59
C GLN A 495 23.25 -16.01 18.04
N PRO A 496 24.11 -16.90 18.59
CA PRO A 496 24.50 -16.80 19.99
C PRO A 496 25.43 -15.63 20.27
N VAL A 497 26.26 -15.22 19.31
CA VAL A 497 27.33 -14.23 19.58
C VAL A 497 27.57 -13.31 18.39
N GLU A 498 27.69 -12.02 18.67
CA GLU A 498 28.21 -11.00 17.75
C GLU A 498 29.51 -10.41 18.31
N TYR A 499 30.50 -10.20 17.43
CA TYR A 499 31.73 -9.56 17.74
C TYR A 499 31.87 -8.23 17.05
N TYR A 500 32.14 -7.17 17.78
CA TYR A 500 32.36 -5.84 17.26
C TYR A 500 33.82 -5.46 17.38
N PHE A 501 34.41 -5.04 16.27
CA PHE A 501 35.79 -4.66 16.15
C PHE A 501 35.95 -3.22 15.72
N ARG A 502 37.09 -2.64 16.04
CA ARG A 502 37.54 -1.37 15.48
C ARG A 502 38.73 -1.62 14.58
N PRO A 503 38.90 -0.82 13.51
CA PRO A 503 40.12 -0.85 12.72
C PRO A 503 41.33 -0.61 13.62
N PRO A 504 42.50 -1.17 13.27
CA PRO A 504 43.72 -0.89 13.99
C PRO A 504 43.99 0.61 13.96
N GLY A 505 44.38 1.16 15.10
CA GLY A 505 44.94 2.51 15.14
C GLY A 505 46.27 2.53 14.36
N THR A 506 46.92 3.69 14.29
CA THR A 506 48.16 3.93 13.51
C THR A 506 49.36 2.99 13.86
N THR A 507 49.21 2.11 14.80
CA THR A 507 50.29 1.26 15.34
C THR A 507 50.01 -0.23 15.30
N GLY A 508 48.97 -0.75 14.67
CA GLY A 508 48.66 -2.18 14.66
C GLY A 508 48.03 -2.70 13.36
N SER A 509 48.31 -3.97 13.04
CA SER A 509 47.85 -4.62 11.80
C SER A 509 46.57 -5.44 11.95
N ALA A 510 45.96 -5.54 13.12
CA ALA A 510 44.76 -6.32 13.39
C ALA A 510 43.61 -5.49 13.94
N ASP A 511 42.39 -5.84 13.59
CA ASP A 511 41.19 -5.25 14.17
C ASP A 511 41.13 -5.50 15.67
N ILE A 512 40.76 -4.50 16.45
CA ILE A 512 40.67 -4.58 17.91
C ILE A 512 39.22 -4.93 18.29
N LEU A 513 39.04 -6.11 18.90
CA LEU A 513 37.74 -6.48 19.51
C LEU A 513 37.44 -5.53 20.68
N PHE A 514 36.31 -4.82 20.61
CA PHE A 514 35.91 -3.91 21.67
C PHE A 514 34.56 -4.27 22.32
N GLU A 515 33.75 -5.08 21.66
CA GLU A 515 32.46 -5.49 22.18
C GLU A 515 32.10 -6.90 21.70
N ARG A 516 31.60 -7.72 22.58
CA ARG A 516 31.00 -9.02 22.30
C ARG A 516 29.59 -9.00 22.83
N ARG A 517 28.57 -9.27 21.99
CA ARG A 517 27.19 -9.41 22.41
C ARG A 517 26.82 -10.88 22.38
N THR A 518 26.25 -11.36 23.47
CA THR A 518 25.68 -12.70 23.56
C THR A 518 24.20 -12.58 23.70
N PHE A 519 23.45 -13.23 22.83
CA PHE A 519 21.99 -13.20 22.87
C PHE A 519 21.48 -14.39 23.68
N ARG A 520 20.56 -14.13 24.59
CA ARG A 520 19.89 -15.15 25.39
C ARG A 520 18.39 -14.92 25.33
N ASN A 521 17.65 -15.99 25.31
CA ASN A 521 16.23 -15.89 25.58
C ASN A 521 16.01 -15.91 27.11
N LEU A 522 14.83 -15.47 27.59
CA LEU A 522 14.53 -15.41 29.04
C LEU A 522 14.48 -16.77 29.73
N THR A 523 14.32 -17.82 28.99
CA THR A 523 14.19 -19.18 29.48
C THR A 523 15.47 -20.00 29.37
N GLY A 524 16.57 -19.42 28.82
CA GLY A 524 17.83 -20.12 28.65
C GLY A 524 18.79 -19.49 27.66
N THR A 525 19.91 -20.14 27.42
CA THR A 525 20.96 -19.72 26.48
C THR A 525 20.64 -20.14 25.06
N GLY A 526 20.54 -19.19 24.17
CA GLY A 526 20.36 -19.40 22.73
C GLY A 526 18.99 -20.00 22.37
N GLY A 527 18.63 -20.00 21.11
CA GLY A 527 17.46 -20.73 20.65
C GLY A 527 16.47 -19.90 19.89
N SER A 528 15.44 -20.57 19.43
CA SER A 528 14.36 -19.94 18.71
C SER A 528 13.36 -19.28 19.65
N VAL A 529 12.87 -18.17 19.22
CA VAL A 529 11.82 -17.42 19.89
C VAL A 529 10.60 -17.45 19.03
N ALA A 530 9.47 -17.83 19.59
CA ALA A 530 8.21 -17.88 18.87
C ALA A 530 7.23 -16.89 19.48
N ASN A 531 6.58 -16.15 18.61
CA ASN A 531 5.47 -15.27 18.96
C ASN A 531 4.23 -15.63 18.15
N GLN A 532 3.06 -15.38 18.71
CA GLN A 532 1.80 -15.54 18.01
C GLN A 532 0.87 -14.39 18.39
N SER A 533 0.55 -13.58 17.40
CA SER A 533 -0.44 -12.52 17.49
C SER A 533 -1.64 -12.85 16.63
N TYR A 534 -2.80 -12.42 17.04
CA TYR A 534 -4.02 -12.57 16.28
C TYR A 534 -4.97 -11.42 16.52
N GLU A 535 -5.79 -11.22 15.54
CA GLU A 535 -6.75 -10.14 15.50
C GLU A 535 -8.11 -10.67 15.06
N HIS A 536 -9.15 -10.10 15.65
CA HIS A 536 -10.53 -10.24 15.21
C HIS A 536 -11.04 -8.88 14.79
N TYR A 537 -11.47 -8.76 13.57
CA TYR A 537 -12.04 -7.53 13.06
C TYR A 537 -13.44 -7.77 12.52
N PHE A 538 -14.32 -6.84 12.83
CA PHE A 538 -15.68 -6.75 12.34
C PHE A 538 -15.96 -5.33 11.86
N GLY A 539 -16.29 -5.18 10.59
CA GLY A 539 -16.79 -3.93 10.00
C GLY A 539 -18.20 -4.13 9.46
N GLY A 540 -19.18 -3.39 9.97
CA GLY A 540 -20.54 -3.40 9.45
C GLY A 540 -20.91 -2.03 8.88
N TYR A 541 -21.68 -1.98 7.78
CA TYR A 541 -22.07 -0.72 7.17
C TYR A 541 -23.49 -0.73 6.59
N ILE A 542 -24.04 0.47 6.44
CA ILE A 542 -25.22 0.77 5.63
C ILE A 542 -24.95 2.05 4.85
N GLN A 543 -25.39 2.07 3.60
CA GLN A 543 -25.29 3.26 2.76
C GLN A 543 -26.49 3.36 1.83
N ASP A 544 -26.81 4.59 1.41
CA ASP A 544 -27.82 4.93 0.42
C ASP A 544 -27.22 5.88 -0.61
N ARG A 545 -27.48 5.62 -1.86
CA ARG A 545 -27.28 6.56 -2.96
C ARG A 545 -28.64 7.02 -3.45
N TRP A 546 -29.00 8.23 -3.07
CA TRP A 546 -30.28 8.84 -3.38
C TRP A 546 -30.18 9.81 -4.56
N LYS A 547 -31.05 9.65 -5.54
CA LYS A 547 -31.21 10.54 -6.69
C LYS A 547 -32.60 11.22 -6.63
N PRO A 548 -32.72 12.36 -5.89
CA PRO A 548 -33.97 13.11 -5.80
C PRO A 548 -34.37 13.68 -7.13
N ARG A 549 -33.40 13.96 -8.00
CA ARG A 549 -33.58 14.46 -9.38
C ARG A 549 -32.51 13.83 -10.28
N SER A 550 -32.72 13.85 -11.59
CA SER A 550 -31.74 13.28 -12.56
C SER A 550 -30.36 13.91 -12.49
N ASN A 551 -30.23 15.15 -12.05
CA ASN A 551 -29.00 15.92 -11.98
C ASN A 551 -28.40 16.07 -10.57
N ILE A 552 -29.00 15.43 -9.56
CA ILE A 552 -28.51 15.47 -8.18
C ILE A 552 -28.35 14.03 -7.67
N SER A 553 -27.19 13.69 -7.18
CA SER A 553 -26.89 12.45 -6.47
C SER A 553 -26.38 12.76 -5.08
N VAL A 554 -26.99 12.18 -4.06
CA VAL A 554 -26.62 12.29 -2.65
C VAL A 554 -26.22 10.91 -2.16
N LYS A 555 -25.12 10.80 -1.48
CA LYS A 555 -24.68 9.59 -0.79
C LYS A 555 -24.67 9.83 0.71
N ALA A 556 -25.19 8.89 1.47
CA ALA A 556 -25.10 8.87 2.92
C ALA A 556 -24.75 7.47 3.37
N GLY A 557 -23.75 7.36 4.22
CA GLY A 557 -23.29 6.07 4.72
C GLY A 557 -22.88 6.14 6.18
N PHE A 558 -22.96 5.01 6.83
CA PHE A 558 -22.51 4.83 8.21
C PHE A 558 -21.84 3.48 8.35
N ARG A 559 -20.68 3.47 9.00
CA ARG A 559 -19.91 2.25 9.24
C ARG A 559 -19.52 2.15 10.71
N ILE A 560 -19.51 0.93 11.21
CA ILE A 560 -19.01 0.57 12.54
C ILE A 560 -17.84 -0.39 12.32
N ASP A 561 -16.70 -0.07 12.92
CA ASP A 561 -15.50 -0.88 12.87
C ASP A 561 -15.10 -1.28 14.29
N SER A 562 -15.06 -2.57 14.57
CA SER A 562 -14.61 -3.12 15.85
C SER A 562 -13.38 -3.99 15.61
N ASN A 563 -12.30 -3.66 16.29
CA ASN A 563 -11.03 -4.35 16.18
C ASN A 563 -10.52 -4.80 17.55
N LYS A 564 -10.08 -6.05 17.63
CA LYS A 564 -9.52 -6.64 18.85
C LYS A 564 -8.22 -7.35 18.52
N VAL A 565 -7.11 -6.80 19.00
CA VAL A 565 -5.77 -7.35 18.80
C VAL A 565 -5.30 -8.04 20.07
N TYR A 566 -4.72 -9.24 19.94
CA TYR A 566 -4.23 -10.06 21.03
C TYR A 566 -2.83 -10.58 20.73
N THR A 567 -2.01 -10.67 21.77
CA THR A 567 -0.75 -11.44 21.74
C THR A 567 -0.84 -12.59 22.74
N LYS A 568 -0.54 -13.79 22.28
CA LYS A 568 -0.60 -14.98 23.13
C LYS A 568 0.47 -14.93 24.21
N ASP A 569 0.07 -15.30 25.43
CA ASP A 569 0.96 -15.40 26.62
C ASP A 569 1.67 -14.07 26.99
N ARG A 570 1.19 -12.93 26.46
CA ARG A 570 1.81 -11.62 26.70
C ARG A 570 1.88 -11.27 28.18
N GLN A 571 0.79 -11.41 28.90
CA GLN A 571 0.74 -11.07 30.32
C GLN A 571 1.71 -11.93 31.14
N LYS A 572 1.84 -13.21 30.81
CA LYS A 572 2.76 -14.14 31.48
C LYS A 572 4.20 -13.75 31.26
N VAL A 573 4.55 -13.38 30.04
CA VAL A 573 5.92 -13.03 29.66
C VAL A 573 6.27 -11.61 30.12
N LEU A 574 5.45 -10.63 29.83
CA LEU A 574 5.71 -9.23 30.21
C LEU A 574 5.59 -9.04 31.72
N GLY A 575 4.62 -9.68 32.38
CA GLY A 575 4.46 -9.57 33.83
C GLY A 575 5.67 -10.03 34.63
N ALA A 576 6.42 -11.01 34.11
CA ALA A 576 7.68 -11.45 34.73
C ALA A 576 8.86 -10.49 34.49
N LEU A 577 8.72 -9.57 33.53
CA LEU A 577 9.80 -8.69 33.07
C LEU A 577 9.60 -7.23 33.44
N LEU A 578 8.32 -6.84 33.67
CA LEU A 578 8.01 -5.46 34.00
C LEU A 578 8.57 -5.11 35.37
N PRO A 579 9.18 -3.93 35.49
CA PRO A 579 9.70 -3.48 36.77
C PRO A 579 8.57 -3.26 37.78
N PRO A 580 8.84 -3.41 39.08
CA PRO A 580 7.87 -3.08 40.15
C PRO A 580 7.33 -1.66 39.98
N GLY A 581 6.01 -1.50 40.12
CA GLY A 581 5.36 -0.19 39.96
C GLY A 581 5.06 0.24 38.52
N PHE A 582 5.36 -0.63 37.54
CA PHE A 582 4.93 -0.36 36.17
C PHE A 582 3.40 -0.43 36.04
N PRO A 583 2.76 0.47 35.24
CA PRO A 583 1.35 0.39 35.01
C PRO A 583 0.92 -0.99 34.54
N THR A 584 -0.10 -1.56 35.16
CA THR A 584 -0.57 -2.91 34.90
C THR A 584 -0.85 -3.10 33.42
N VAL A 585 -0.11 -4.00 32.76
CA VAL A 585 -0.43 -4.44 31.41
C VAL A 585 -1.65 -5.33 31.52
N THR A 586 -2.78 -4.87 31.02
CA THR A 586 -3.98 -5.68 30.99
C THR A 586 -3.83 -6.80 30.00
N ALA A 587 -3.86 -8.02 30.52
CA ALA A 587 -4.04 -9.29 29.78
C ALA A 587 -3.43 -9.36 28.38
N ASP A 588 -3.57 -10.46 27.69
CA ASP A 588 -3.09 -10.68 26.31
C ASP A 588 -3.76 -9.77 25.25
N LYS A 589 -4.60 -8.84 25.66
CA LYS A 589 -5.37 -7.93 24.82
C LYS A 589 -4.65 -6.57 24.70
N GLU A 590 -4.29 -6.21 23.49
CA GLU A 590 -3.56 -4.99 23.18
C GLU A 590 -4.45 -3.83 22.76
N LEU A 591 -5.48 -4.13 21.98
CA LEU A 591 -6.44 -3.18 21.49
C LEU A 591 -7.86 -3.78 21.57
N ASP A 592 -8.81 -2.98 21.99
CA ASP A 592 -10.23 -3.25 21.87
C ASP A 592 -10.94 -1.90 21.66
N HIS A 593 -11.17 -1.58 20.42
CA HIS A 593 -11.76 -0.30 20.05
C HIS A 593 -12.85 -0.48 19.01
N THR A 594 -13.92 0.28 19.17
CA THR A 594 -15.01 0.38 18.20
C THR A 594 -15.11 1.81 17.70
N GLY A 595 -14.98 2.00 16.39
CA GLY A 595 -15.07 3.27 15.70
C GLY A 595 -16.40 3.43 14.96
N TYR A 596 -16.86 4.68 14.84
CA TYR A 596 -18.10 5.07 14.15
C TYR A 596 -17.78 6.05 13.02
N ALA A 597 -18.00 5.65 11.80
CA ALA A 597 -17.54 6.32 10.59
C ALA A 597 -18.72 6.78 9.71
N PRO A 598 -19.33 7.93 9.98
CA PRO A 598 -20.29 8.53 9.08
C PRO A 598 -19.58 9.09 7.85
N ASN A 599 -20.22 8.95 6.67
CA ASN A 599 -19.76 9.57 5.43
C ASN A 599 -20.94 10.12 4.64
N PHE A 600 -20.68 11.20 3.91
CA PHE A 600 -21.64 11.91 3.11
C PHE A 600 -20.98 12.38 1.82
N GLY A 601 -21.74 12.38 0.73
CA GLY A 601 -21.30 12.89 -0.56
C GLY A 601 -22.44 13.48 -1.37
N ILE A 602 -22.15 14.48 -2.17
CA ILE A 602 -23.10 15.10 -3.08
C ILE A 602 -22.43 15.33 -4.44
N ALA A 603 -23.16 15.06 -5.51
CA ALA A 603 -22.81 15.46 -6.85
C ALA A 603 -23.99 16.20 -7.49
N TYR A 604 -23.71 17.36 -8.10
CA TYR A 604 -24.67 18.18 -8.79
C TYR A 604 -24.21 18.41 -10.24
N ASP A 605 -24.94 17.84 -11.19
CA ASP A 605 -24.71 18.07 -12.60
C ASP A 605 -25.40 19.38 -13.02
N ALA A 606 -24.60 20.41 -13.25
CA ALA A 606 -25.04 21.71 -13.73
C ALA A 606 -25.04 21.82 -15.29
N GLY A 607 -25.06 20.68 -15.98
CA GLY A 607 -25.11 20.58 -17.44
C GLY A 607 -23.84 21.15 -18.09
N LYS A 608 -23.99 22.22 -18.89
CA LYS A 608 -22.86 22.86 -19.58
C LYS A 608 -21.80 23.44 -18.65
N LEU A 609 -22.13 23.72 -17.39
CA LEU A 609 -21.19 24.22 -16.40
C LEU A 609 -20.32 23.12 -15.81
N GLY A 610 -20.72 21.84 -15.95
CA GLY A 610 -20.01 20.67 -15.40
C GLY A 610 -20.65 20.17 -14.11
N VAL A 611 -19.96 19.23 -13.45
CA VAL A 611 -20.42 18.55 -12.24
C VAL A 611 -19.68 19.12 -11.03
N PHE A 612 -20.43 19.60 -10.04
CA PHE A 612 -19.92 20.00 -8.74
C PHE A 612 -20.03 18.83 -7.76
N ARG A 613 -19.02 18.65 -6.94
CA ARG A 613 -18.89 17.51 -6.01
C ARG A 613 -18.54 17.98 -4.62
N GLY A 614 -19.00 17.27 -3.62
CA GLY A 614 -18.60 17.50 -2.24
C GLY A 614 -18.60 16.19 -1.46
N THR A 615 -17.62 15.99 -0.59
CA THR A 615 -17.59 14.85 0.33
C THR A 615 -17.22 15.31 1.74
N ALA A 616 -17.78 14.63 2.73
CA ALA A 616 -17.40 14.77 4.14
C ALA A 616 -17.48 13.39 4.79
N GLY A 617 -16.47 13.00 5.54
CA GLY A 617 -16.50 11.69 6.20
C GLY A 617 -15.46 11.52 7.29
N ARG A 618 -15.70 10.53 8.12
CA ARG A 618 -14.74 10.02 9.09
C ARG A 618 -14.34 8.62 8.70
N TYR A 619 -13.04 8.36 8.75
CA TYR A 619 -12.44 7.07 8.41
C TYR A 619 -11.49 6.67 9.52
N TYR A 620 -11.57 5.42 9.96
CA TYR A 620 -10.66 4.86 10.94
C TYR A 620 -9.53 4.13 10.26
N GLU A 621 -8.37 4.19 10.87
CA GLU A 621 -7.24 3.37 10.47
C GLU A 621 -7.37 2.00 11.12
N TRP A 622 -7.34 0.97 10.33
CA TRP A 622 -7.17 -0.37 10.85
C TRP A 622 -5.77 -0.49 11.44
N ILE A 623 -5.66 -0.84 12.70
CA ILE A 623 -4.36 -1.18 13.31
C ILE A 623 -4.05 -2.61 12.90
N ASP A 624 -3.13 -2.74 11.94
CA ASP A 624 -2.64 -4.03 11.52
C ASP A 624 -1.80 -4.71 12.63
N LEU A 625 -1.61 -6.02 12.51
CA LEU A 625 -0.80 -6.80 13.45
C LEU A 625 0.63 -6.24 13.59
N GLY A 626 1.19 -5.61 12.56
CA GLY A 626 2.52 -5.02 12.57
C GLY A 626 2.60 -3.66 13.27
N GLY A 627 1.55 -2.86 13.21
CA GLY A 627 1.44 -1.59 13.95
C GLY A 627 1.40 -1.83 15.44
N GLY A 628 0.71 -2.89 15.86
CA GLY A 628 0.77 -3.45 17.20
C GLY A 628 2.11 -4.13 17.51
N ASP A 629 2.75 -4.76 16.51
CA ASP A 629 3.88 -5.66 16.67
C ASP A 629 5.25 -4.98 16.61
N GLY A 630 5.36 -3.83 16.01
CA GLY A 630 6.68 -3.24 15.71
C GLY A 630 7.65 -3.18 16.87
N THR A 631 7.16 -3.31 18.10
CA THR A 631 7.96 -3.20 19.31
C THR A 631 7.48 -4.08 20.46
N THR A 632 6.22 -4.57 20.45
CA THR A 632 5.58 -5.21 21.59
C THR A 632 5.52 -6.73 21.51
N HIS A 633 5.62 -7.27 20.32
CA HIS A 633 5.29 -8.67 20.04
C HIS A 633 6.44 -9.61 20.22
N ARG A 634 7.55 -9.10 20.66
CA ARG A 634 8.63 -9.99 21.03
C ARG A 634 8.43 -10.37 22.49
N PRO A 635 7.75 -11.50 22.78
CA PRO A 635 7.52 -11.94 24.17
C PRO A 635 8.82 -12.40 24.82
N TYR A 636 9.93 -11.91 24.35
CA TYR A 636 11.24 -12.25 24.82
C TYR A 636 12.09 -11.00 24.94
N VAL A 637 12.63 -10.93 26.04
CA VAL A 637 13.80 -10.13 26.26
C VAL A 637 14.99 -10.96 25.79
N VAL A 638 15.64 -10.48 24.77
CA VAL A 638 17.01 -10.92 24.51
C VAL A 638 17.86 -10.25 25.57
N ALA A 639 18.25 -10.99 26.60
CA ALA A 639 19.31 -10.54 27.47
C ALA A 639 20.57 -10.46 26.62
N THR A 640 21.09 -9.26 26.41
CA THR A 640 22.33 -9.05 25.70
C THR A 640 23.42 -8.83 26.76
N ASP A 641 24.29 -9.79 26.93
CA ASP A 641 25.51 -9.56 27.69
C ASP A 641 26.46 -8.76 26.80
N ILE A 642 26.62 -7.49 27.09
CA ILE A 642 27.59 -6.64 26.40
C ILE A 642 28.87 -6.67 27.22
N LEU A 643 29.91 -7.30 26.68
CA LEU A 643 31.25 -7.19 27.21
C LEU A 643 31.94 -6.02 26.53
N ARG A 644 32.12 -4.91 27.23
CA ARG A 644 32.82 -3.75 26.72
C ARG A 644 34.24 -3.71 27.22
N ALA A 645 35.17 -3.47 26.33
CA ALA A 645 36.53 -3.07 26.70
C ALA A 645 36.53 -1.61 27.14
N SER A 646 37.14 -1.34 28.27
CA SER A 646 37.47 0.02 28.72
C SER A 646 38.92 0.05 29.22
N PRO A 647 39.68 1.09 28.84
CA PRO A 647 39.43 2.19 27.97
C PRO A 647 39.66 1.85 26.49
N ARG A 648 39.16 2.68 25.57
CA ARG A 648 39.13 2.51 24.11
C ARG A 648 40.51 2.29 23.43
N THR A 649 41.57 2.19 24.12
CA THR A 649 42.97 2.14 23.61
C THR A 649 43.75 0.88 23.97
N VAL A 650 43.20 -0.03 24.76
CA VAL A 650 43.86 -1.26 25.19
C VAL A 650 43.01 -2.47 24.82
N ALA A 651 43.66 -3.59 24.47
CA ALA A 651 42.96 -4.87 24.30
C ALA A 651 42.10 -5.16 25.55
N PRO A 652 40.83 -5.55 25.37
CA PRO A 652 39.88 -5.59 26.46
C PRO A 652 40.28 -6.60 27.52
N ALA A 653 40.36 -6.13 28.75
CA ALA A 653 40.07 -7.02 29.86
C ALA A 653 38.56 -7.32 29.79
N LEU A 654 38.20 -8.53 29.44
CA LEU A 654 36.81 -8.98 29.17
C LEU A 654 35.93 -9.07 30.43
N ASN A 655 36.08 -8.15 31.41
CA ASN A 655 35.55 -8.30 32.75
C ASN A 655 34.36 -7.39 33.12
N GLN A 656 33.79 -6.65 32.22
CA GLN A 656 32.55 -5.94 32.51
C GLN A 656 31.37 -6.52 31.71
N THR A 657 30.61 -7.37 32.35
CA THR A 657 29.30 -7.74 31.89
C THR A 657 28.34 -6.59 32.21
N VAL A 658 27.93 -5.82 31.23
CA VAL A 658 26.80 -4.92 31.37
C VAL A 658 25.55 -5.77 31.23
N LEU A 659 25.13 -6.32 32.36
CA LEU A 659 23.87 -7.04 32.43
C LEU A 659 22.71 -6.03 32.37
N GLY A 660 21.83 -6.21 31.41
CA GLY A 660 20.49 -5.72 31.51
C GLY A 660 19.59 -6.70 30.77
N PRO A 661 18.55 -7.24 31.38
CA PRO A 661 17.42 -7.54 30.59
C PRO A 661 16.99 -6.19 30.02
N PHE A 662 17.04 -6.03 28.69
CA PHE A 662 16.40 -4.90 28.03
C PHE A 662 14.96 -5.33 27.73
N PRO A 663 13.97 -5.06 28.59
CA PRO A 663 12.62 -5.20 28.14
C PRO A 663 12.45 -4.12 27.09
N LEU A 664 12.34 -4.54 25.87
CA LEU A 664 11.63 -3.76 24.88
C LEU A 664 10.17 -3.77 25.33
N GLY A 665 9.92 -3.14 26.47
CA GLY A 665 8.61 -3.04 27.07
C GLY A 665 7.85 -1.98 26.32
N VAL A 666 7.07 -2.37 25.35
CA VAL A 666 5.99 -1.52 24.85
C VAL A 666 4.73 -2.02 25.53
N ALA A 667 4.30 -1.31 26.55
CA ALA A 667 2.98 -1.51 27.11
C ALA A 667 2.01 -0.59 26.36
N TYR A 668 0.97 -1.15 25.76
CA TYR A 668 -0.16 -0.35 25.33
C TYR A 668 -0.91 0.18 26.56
N GLY A 669 -1.11 1.50 26.60
CA GLY A 669 -1.95 2.12 27.59
C GLY A 669 -3.38 1.57 27.53
N GLN A 670 -4.04 1.48 28.68
CA GLN A 670 -5.48 1.19 28.70
C GLN A 670 -6.23 2.28 27.92
N GLY A 671 -7.14 1.86 27.02
CA GLY A 671 -7.97 2.77 26.26
C GLY A 671 -7.34 3.31 24.98
N ASN A 672 -6.30 2.67 24.45
CA ASN A 672 -5.81 2.97 23.11
C ASN A 672 -6.93 2.88 22.07
N LYS A 673 -6.94 3.83 21.14
CA LYS A 673 -7.95 4.02 20.12
C LYS A 673 -7.35 3.89 18.73
N HIS A 674 -8.19 3.61 17.77
CA HIS A 674 -7.80 3.73 16.36
C HIS A 674 -7.52 5.18 16.00
N THR A 675 -6.46 5.41 15.27
CA THR A 675 -6.26 6.66 14.52
C THR A 675 -7.47 6.88 13.61
N TYR A 676 -7.96 8.11 13.53
CA TYR A 676 -9.03 8.43 12.59
C TYR A 676 -8.75 9.71 11.82
N THR A 677 -9.32 9.79 10.63
CA THR A 677 -9.22 10.94 9.73
C THR A 677 -10.60 11.50 9.46
N ASN A 678 -10.78 12.81 9.69
CA ASN A 678 -11.90 13.57 9.14
C ASN A 678 -11.46 14.16 7.80
N GLU A 679 -12.21 13.84 6.75
CA GLU A 679 -11.96 14.29 5.39
C GLU A 679 -13.11 15.19 4.91
N PHE A 680 -12.75 16.28 4.23
CA PHE A 680 -13.68 17.15 3.53
C PHE A 680 -13.10 17.50 2.17
N SER A 681 -13.88 17.35 1.11
CA SER A 681 -13.47 17.77 -0.22
C SER A 681 -14.57 18.50 -0.97
N VAL A 682 -14.15 19.42 -1.85
CA VAL A 682 -15.00 20.09 -2.84
C VAL A 682 -14.30 20.02 -4.18
N GLY A 683 -15.03 19.63 -5.21
CA GLY A 683 -14.50 19.47 -6.56
C GLY A 683 -15.44 19.97 -7.63
N TRP A 684 -14.88 20.25 -8.78
CA TRP A 684 -15.58 20.56 -10.00
C TRP A 684 -14.93 19.81 -11.15
N GLU A 685 -15.74 19.25 -12.03
CA GLU A 685 -15.28 18.53 -13.23
C GLU A 685 -16.18 18.88 -14.42
N LYS A 686 -15.58 19.13 -15.57
CA LYS A 686 -16.29 19.51 -16.78
C LYS A 686 -15.83 18.68 -17.97
N LYS A 687 -16.80 18.16 -18.70
CA LYS A 687 -16.57 17.55 -20.01
C LYS A 687 -16.20 18.64 -21.01
N LEU A 688 -15.13 18.38 -21.76
CA LEU A 688 -14.67 19.22 -22.88
C LEU A 688 -15.09 18.58 -24.21
N PRO A 689 -15.00 19.34 -25.35
CA PRO A 689 -15.23 18.76 -26.67
C PRO A 689 -14.40 17.51 -26.93
N GLY A 690 -14.97 16.53 -27.56
CA GLY A 690 -14.39 15.20 -27.72
C GLY A 690 -14.53 14.36 -26.45
N THR A 691 -13.62 13.41 -26.24
CA THR A 691 -13.61 12.48 -25.11
C THR A 691 -12.70 12.96 -23.98
N SER A 692 -12.77 14.24 -23.63
CA SER A 692 -11.88 14.89 -22.65
C SER A 692 -12.66 15.47 -21.46
N SER A 693 -12.00 15.56 -20.30
CA SER A 693 -12.49 16.28 -19.13
C SER A 693 -11.39 17.06 -18.44
N VAL A 694 -11.76 18.09 -17.71
CA VAL A 694 -10.90 18.84 -16.81
C VAL A 694 -11.56 18.91 -15.43
N GLY A 695 -10.77 18.78 -14.38
CA GLY A 695 -11.25 18.83 -13.01
C GLY A 695 -10.30 19.55 -12.07
N VAL A 696 -10.88 20.10 -11.00
CA VAL A 696 -10.14 20.63 -9.86
C VAL A 696 -10.82 20.17 -8.58
N THR A 697 -10.01 19.75 -7.60
CA THR A 697 -10.51 19.30 -6.30
C THR A 697 -9.67 19.93 -5.19
N PHE A 698 -10.34 20.52 -4.23
CA PHE A 698 -9.77 20.97 -2.97
C PHE A 698 -10.06 19.94 -1.88
N LEU A 699 -9.05 19.62 -1.07
CA LEU A 699 -9.12 18.62 -0.02
C LEU A 699 -8.60 19.16 1.30
N ILE A 700 -9.30 18.83 2.39
CA ILE A 700 -8.81 18.97 3.76
C ILE A 700 -8.91 17.60 4.44
N LYS A 701 -7.79 17.12 4.97
CA LYS A 701 -7.71 15.94 5.84
C LYS A 701 -7.16 16.32 7.21
N ARG A 702 -7.81 15.87 8.24
CA ARG A 702 -7.31 16.04 9.61
C ARG A 702 -7.36 14.72 10.34
N THR A 703 -6.17 14.25 10.75
CA THR A 703 -6.00 12.94 11.39
C THR A 703 -5.63 13.11 12.85
N TRP A 704 -6.25 12.31 13.70
CA TRP A 704 -6.18 12.35 15.16
C TRP A 704 -5.87 10.97 15.75
N ASP A 705 -5.57 10.95 17.05
CA ASP A 705 -5.36 9.75 17.85
C ASP A 705 -4.22 8.86 17.31
N PHE A 706 -3.10 9.49 16.91
CA PHE A 706 -1.90 8.75 16.56
C PHE A 706 -1.37 7.97 17.75
N ASN A 707 -0.82 6.79 17.50
CA ASN A 707 -0.02 6.08 18.48
C ASN A 707 1.32 6.81 18.68
N SER A 708 1.67 7.07 19.91
CA SER A 708 2.96 7.63 20.33
C SER A 708 3.57 6.76 21.41
N GLY A 709 4.89 6.68 21.46
CA GLY A 709 5.62 5.95 22.49
C GLY A 709 6.55 6.89 23.25
N ASP A 710 6.42 6.91 24.58
CA ASP A 710 7.31 7.65 25.46
C ASP A 710 8.16 6.68 26.30
N ASP A 711 9.42 7.03 26.53
CA ASP A 711 10.26 6.31 27.49
C ASP A 711 9.89 6.74 28.93
N MET A 712 9.19 5.87 29.63
CA MET A 712 8.81 6.10 31.02
C MET A 712 9.98 5.89 32.01
N ASN A 713 11.09 5.37 31.54
CA ASN A 713 12.24 5.10 32.38
C ASN A 713 13.22 6.28 32.47
N ILE A 714 12.67 7.50 32.36
CA ILE A 714 13.45 8.74 32.40
C ILE A 714 12.83 9.69 33.41
N ILE A 715 13.59 10.09 34.42
CA ILE A 715 13.24 11.18 35.34
C ILE A 715 13.98 12.43 34.88
N ARG A 716 13.25 13.53 34.76
CA ARG A 716 13.77 14.84 34.40
C ARG A 716 13.38 15.89 35.43
N ASP A 717 14.24 16.87 35.60
CA ASP A 717 13.91 18.11 36.27
C ASP A 717 12.88 18.89 35.41
N PRO A 718 11.69 19.19 35.94
CA PRO A 718 10.66 19.87 35.17
C PRO A 718 10.98 21.33 34.83
N LYS A 719 11.98 21.93 35.51
CA LYS A 719 12.38 23.34 35.28
C LYS A 719 13.57 23.45 34.33
N THR A 720 14.54 22.55 34.46
CA THR A 720 15.80 22.61 33.72
C THR A 720 15.85 21.59 32.61
N GLY A 721 15.02 20.55 32.67
CA GLY A 721 15.03 19.41 31.77
C GLY A 721 16.20 18.46 31.97
N ALA A 722 17.01 18.69 32.99
CA ALA A 722 18.15 17.86 33.28
C ALA A 722 17.73 16.41 33.58
N PHE A 723 18.49 15.44 33.09
CA PHE A 723 18.30 14.04 33.39
C PHE A 723 18.68 13.76 34.85
N LEU A 724 17.71 13.33 35.64
CA LEU A 724 17.88 13.05 37.06
C LEU A 724 18.09 11.56 37.34
N GLY A 725 17.79 10.68 36.40
CA GLY A 725 17.96 9.25 36.57
C GLY A 725 16.85 8.42 35.93
N ARG A 726 16.80 7.15 36.35
CA ARG A 726 15.84 6.18 35.86
C ARG A 726 15.04 5.60 37.03
N PRO A 727 13.69 5.63 36.99
CA PRO A 727 12.85 4.95 37.97
C PRO A 727 13.20 3.47 38.13
N TRP A 728 13.58 2.83 37.02
CA TRP A 728 13.97 1.43 36.98
C TRP A 728 15.41 1.32 36.45
N PRO A 729 16.40 1.41 37.33
CA PRO A 729 17.81 1.53 36.91
C PRO A 729 18.39 0.30 36.19
N ASP A 730 17.75 -0.85 36.36
CA ASP A 730 18.16 -2.09 35.68
C ASP A 730 17.68 -2.17 34.22
N TYR A 731 16.88 -1.20 33.79
CA TYR A 731 16.33 -1.14 32.43
C TYR A 731 16.89 0.06 31.68
N ASP A 732 17.15 -0.11 30.40
CA ASP A 732 17.62 0.99 29.55
C ASP A 732 16.47 1.89 29.09
N THR A 733 15.46 1.29 28.49
CA THR A 733 14.29 1.99 27.99
C THR A 733 13.04 1.22 28.36
N VAL A 734 12.00 1.92 28.82
CA VAL A 734 10.68 1.37 29.07
C VAL A 734 9.65 2.20 28.34
N THR A 735 9.24 1.73 27.18
CA THR A 735 8.34 2.47 26.31
C THR A 735 6.87 2.20 26.66
N HIS A 736 6.09 3.26 26.78
CA HIS A 736 4.64 3.22 26.91
C HIS A 736 4.00 3.79 25.65
N THR A 737 3.16 3.01 24.98
CA THR A 737 2.43 3.45 23.78
C THR A 737 1.03 3.88 24.15
N TYR A 738 0.63 5.06 23.71
CA TYR A 738 -0.67 5.66 23.98
C TYR A 738 -1.11 6.57 22.84
N ASN A 739 -2.36 7.05 22.87
CA ASN A 739 -2.88 8.05 21.93
C ASN A 739 -2.86 9.44 22.57
N PRO A 740 -1.87 10.27 22.30
CA PRO A 740 -1.86 11.64 22.82
C PRO A 740 -2.91 12.49 22.11
N ASN A 741 -3.78 13.15 22.88
CA ASN A 741 -4.84 14.02 22.35
C ASN A 741 -4.32 15.37 21.80
N TYR A 742 -3.03 15.64 21.92
CA TYR A 742 -2.39 16.87 21.47
C TYR A 742 -1.74 16.74 20.08
N GLN A 743 -1.66 15.54 19.53
CA GLN A 743 -1.10 15.33 18.19
C GLN A 743 -2.20 15.21 17.14
N PHE A 744 -2.09 15.97 16.05
CA PHE A 744 -2.92 15.80 14.88
C PHE A 744 -2.16 16.21 13.62
N GLN A 745 -2.51 15.61 12.51
CA GLN A 745 -1.98 15.97 11.20
C GLN A 745 -3.03 16.77 10.44
N ASP A 746 -2.65 17.93 9.92
CA ASP A 746 -3.48 18.76 9.04
C ASP A 746 -2.87 18.73 7.61
N PHE A 747 -3.66 18.29 6.65
CA PHE A 747 -3.27 18.19 5.25
C PHE A 747 -4.31 18.89 4.38
N ARG A 748 -3.84 19.79 3.52
CA ARG A 748 -4.69 20.54 2.58
C ARG A 748 -4.04 20.58 1.23
N THR A 749 -4.80 20.30 0.18
CA THR A 749 -4.26 20.27 -1.18
C THR A 749 -5.29 20.72 -2.21
N VAL A 750 -4.77 21.25 -3.33
CA VAL A 750 -5.52 21.42 -4.58
C VAL A 750 -4.95 20.46 -5.60
N GLN A 751 -5.84 19.74 -6.28
CA GLN A 751 -5.51 18.77 -7.31
C GLN A 751 -6.16 19.20 -8.61
N PHE A 752 -5.39 19.30 -9.68
CA PHE A 752 -5.85 19.57 -11.05
C PHE A 752 -5.70 18.30 -11.87
N MET A 753 -6.71 18.01 -12.69
CA MET A 753 -6.75 16.83 -13.51
C MET A 753 -7.24 17.17 -14.91
N TYR A 754 -6.58 16.60 -15.91
CA TYR A 754 -7.07 16.54 -17.28
C TYR A 754 -7.04 15.08 -17.72
N THR A 755 -8.14 14.62 -18.29
CA THR A 755 -8.24 13.25 -18.81
C THR A 755 -8.82 13.29 -20.21
N ARG A 756 -8.20 12.53 -21.12
CA ARG A 756 -8.75 12.17 -22.41
C ARG A 756 -8.74 10.65 -22.54
N ASN A 757 -9.88 10.07 -22.85
CA ASN A 757 -9.99 8.62 -22.94
C ASN A 757 -8.91 8.03 -23.85
N PHE A 758 -8.36 6.90 -23.41
CA PHE A 758 -7.42 6.08 -24.18
C PHE A 758 -8.14 5.31 -25.30
N ALA A 759 -9.03 5.98 -26.00
CA ALA A 759 -9.73 5.49 -27.17
C ALA A 759 -9.38 6.36 -28.38
N GLY A 760 -9.43 5.79 -29.58
CA GLY A 760 -9.08 6.52 -30.80
C GLY A 760 -7.57 6.67 -31.05
N VAL A 761 -7.17 7.83 -31.60
CA VAL A 761 -5.81 8.08 -32.08
C VAL A 761 -4.85 8.43 -30.95
N TRP A 762 -5.33 9.15 -29.93
CA TRP A 762 -4.49 9.53 -28.78
C TRP A 762 -5.28 9.62 -27.50
N GLY A 763 -4.63 9.36 -26.42
CA GLY A 763 -5.16 9.46 -25.08
C GLY A 763 -4.17 10.12 -24.13
N MET A 764 -4.66 10.74 -23.06
CA MET A 764 -3.84 11.46 -22.12
C MET A 764 -4.46 11.50 -20.73
N ASN A 765 -3.63 11.35 -19.72
CA ASN A 765 -3.95 11.69 -18.35
C ASN A 765 -2.86 12.60 -17.81
N ALA A 766 -3.25 13.80 -17.34
CA ALA A 766 -2.35 14.73 -16.71
C ALA A 766 -2.94 15.14 -15.37
N ASN A 767 -2.11 15.12 -14.34
CA ASN A 767 -2.49 15.61 -13.02
C ASN A 767 -1.38 16.43 -12.40
N TYR A 768 -1.81 17.46 -11.66
CA TYR A 768 -0.92 18.30 -10.89
C TYR A 768 -1.50 18.49 -9.50
N TRP A 769 -0.66 18.33 -8.52
CA TRP A 769 -1.01 18.45 -7.12
C TRP A 769 -0.16 19.50 -6.43
N TYR A 770 -0.82 20.39 -5.69
CA TYR A 770 -0.21 21.39 -4.85
C TYR A 770 -0.64 21.22 -3.38
N ALA A 771 0.30 20.85 -2.52
CA ALA A 771 0.05 20.75 -1.09
C ALA A 771 0.17 22.16 -0.46
N ILE A 772 -0.96 22.74 -0.09
CA ILE A 772 -1.03 24.05 0.58
C ILE A 772 -0.47 23.92 1.99
N HIS A 773 -0.83 22.82 2.65
CA HIS A 773 -0.47 22.52 4.02
C HIS A 773 -0.34 21.00 4.21
N ALA A 774 0.78 20.56 4.78
CA ALA A 774 1.02 19.14 5.07
C ALA A 774 1.90 19.06 6.31
N ARG A 775 1.30 19.16 7.49
CA ARG A 775 2.05 19.29 8.74
C ARG A 775 1.42 18.47 9.85
N PRO A 776 2.23 17.80 10.69
CA PRO A 776 1.81 17.46 12.02
C PRO A 776 1.63 18.74 12.83
N ARG A 777 0.53 18.86 13.55
CA ARG A 777 0.36 19.87 14.60
C ARG A 777 0.44 19.17 15.94
N LEU A 778 1.30 19.68 16.80
CA LEU A 778 1.38 19.27 18.17
C LEU A 778 0.58 20.30 18.98
N ARG A 779 -0.44 19.87 19.71
CA ARG A 779 -1.02 20.69 20.76
C ARG A 779 -0.17 20.49 22.00
N TRP A 780 0.24 21.59 22.61
CA TRP A 780 0.96 21.54 23.87
C TRP A 780 0.09 20.93 24.99
N ASN A 781 0.67 19.99 25.72
CA ASN A 781 0.05 19.49 26.93
C ASN A 781 0.74 20.12 28.12
N PRO A 782 0.09 21.05 28.85
CA PRO A 782 0.69 21.76 30.00
C PRO A 782 1.03 20.83 31.16
N THR A 783 0.51 19.61 31.19
CA THR A 783 0.75 18.64 32.29
C THR A 783 1.95 17.75 32.05
N THR A 784 2.43 17.63 30.85
CA THR A 784 3.55 16.70 30.53
C THR A 784 4.81 17.37 30.02
N ASP A 785 4.91 18.67 30.01
CA ASP A 785 6.04 19.56 29.66
C ASP A 785 7.27 18.98 28.94
N VAL A 786 7.30 17.68 28.69
CA VAL A 786 8.38 16.94 28.04
C VAL A 786 8.64 17.46 26.63
N LEU A 787 7.58 17.89 25.93
CA LEU A 787 7.72 18.42 24.58
C LEU A 787 8.33 19.82 24.54
N GLN A 788 8.11 20.62 25.56
CA GLN A 788 8.77 21.93 25.68
C GLN A 788 10.29 21.77 25.86
N PHE A 789 10.70 20.71 26.55
CA PHE A 789 12.10 20.36 26.73
C PHE A 789 12.72 19.72 25.48
N MET A 790 11.96 19.11 24.63
CA MET A 790 12.45 18.54 23.36
C MET A 790 12.63 19.60 22.25
N GLY A 791 12.44 20.90 22.54
CA GLY A 791 12.62 21.99 21.56
C GLY A 791 11.56 22.03 20.47
N PHE A 792 10.48 21.30 20.66
CA PHE A 792 9.30 21.45 19.82
C PHE A 792 8.52 22.68 20.31
N SER A 793 8.79 23.84 19.74
CA SER A 793 7.92 24.98 19.91
C SER A 793 6.53 24.60 19.40
N VAL A 794 5.55 24.71 20.26
CA VAL A 794 4.12 24.45 19.96
C VAL A 794 3.59 25.35 18.85
N ASP A 795 4.15 26.54 18.77
CA ASP A 795 3.86 27.51 17.71
C ASP A 795 4.78 27.33 16.48
N ASP A 796 5.66 26.31 16.51
CA ASP A 796 6.50 26.06 15.38
C ASP A 796 5.69 25.45 14.23
N ASP A 797 4.96 26.31 13.58
CA ASP A 797 4.28 26.12 12.30
C ASP A 797 5.32 25.78 11.19
N THR A 798 6.50 25.34 11.61
CA THR A 798 7.64 25.07 10.77
C THR A 798 7.54 23.74 10.08
N ASN A 799 7.13 23.78 8.89
CA ASN A 799 7.67 23.17 7.67
C ASN A 799 8.09 21.69 7.68
N ARG A 800 7.63 20.80 8.56
CA ARG A 800 7.71 19.37 8.31
C ARG A 800 6.77 19.01 7.17
N TRP A 801 7.26 19.10 5.94
CA TRP A 801 6.55 18.63 4.78
C TRP A 801 6.63 17.12 4.74
N MET A 802 5.57 16.45 5.15
CA MET A 802 5.47 14.99 5.05
C MET A 802 5.29 14.52 3.61
N SER A 803 5.00 15.43 2.70
CA SER A 803 4.81 15.16 1.28
C SER A 803 5.43 16.27 0.45
N PRO A 804 5.90 16.00 -0.76
CA PRO A 804 6.33 17.02 -1.69
C PRO A 804 5.22 18.05 -1.93
N ARG A 805 5.58 19.33 -1.96
CA ARG A 805 4.62 20.42 -2.15
C ARG A 805 4.04 20.46 -3.55
N HIS A 806 4.85 20.14 -4.53
CA HIS A 806 4.48 20.13 -5.94
C HIS A 806 4.75 18.76 -6.54
N GLN A 807 3.75 18.21 -7.20
CA GLN A 807 3.89 17.02 -8.02
C GLN A 807 3.11 17.20 -9.32
N ALA A 808 3.65 16.69 -10.40
CA ALA A 808 2.97 16.62 -11.69
C ALA A 808 3.20 15.25 -12.31
N ARG A 809 2.19 14.74 -12.95
CA ARG A 809 2.28 13.51 -13.75
C ARG A 809 1.54 13.67 -15.05
N PHE A 810 2.12 13.11 -16.08
CA PHE A 810 1.59 13.14 -17.42
C PHE A 810 1.83 11.78 -18.05
N SER A 811 0.77 11.18 -18.53
CA SER A 811 0.84 9.93 -19.31
C SER A 811 0.04 10.09 -20.59
N SER A 812 0.59 9.65 -21.69
CA SER A 812 -0.11 9.71 -22.97
C SER A 812 0.33 8.59 -23.91
N PHE A 813 -0.50 8.33 -24.89
CA PHE A 813 -0.14 7.57 -26.06
C PHE A 813 -0.71 8.20 -27.33
N VAL A 814 -0.02 7.95 -28.45
CA VAL A 814 -0.44 8.36 -29.80
C VAL A 814 -0.28 7.15 -30.73
N ARG A 815 -1.35 6.81 -31.41
CA ARG A 815 -1.33 5.83 -32.50
C ARG A 815 -0.92 6.53 -33.79
N LEU A 816 0.10 6.02 -34.40
CA LEU A 816 0.68 6.51 -35.65
C LEU A 816 0.25 5.60 -36.81
N PRO A 817 0.40 6.05 -38.08
CA PRO A 817 0.21 5.19 -39.25
C PRO A 817 1.01 3.91 -39.16
N TYR A 818 0.56 2.90 -39.89
CA TYR A 818 1.19 1.57 -39.95
C TYR A 818 1.22 0.82 -38.59
N ASP A 819 0.19 1.06 -37.73
CA ASP A 819 0.05 0.39 -36.42
C ASP A 819 1.24 0.59 -35.45
N PHE A 820 1.93 1.71 -35.59
CA PHE A 820 2.85 2.16 -34.56
C PHE A 820 2.10 2.87 -33.45
N MET A 821 2.60 2.70 -32.22
CA MET A 821 2.14 3.47 -31.08
C MET A 821 3.36 4.02 -30.33
N VAL A 822 3.30 5.29 -29.97
CA VAL A 822 4.26 5.93 -29.06
C VAL A 822 3.54 6.29 -27.79
N SER A 823 4.09 5.88 -26.66
CA SER A 823 3.56 6.24 -25.34
C SER A 823 4.64 6.79 -24.43
N GLY A 824 4.23 7.64 -23.50
CA GLY A 824 5.13 8.28 -22.57
C GLY A 824 4.53 8.45 -21.19
N PHE A 825 5.40 8.43 -20.21
CA PHE A 825 5.09 8.77 -18.82
C PHE A 825 6.12 9.75 -18.30
N TYR A 826 5.64 10.92 -17.87
CA TYR A 826 6.45 11.93 -17.19
C TYR A 826 6.01 12.08 -15.75
N SER A 827 6.95 12.12 -14.85
CA SER A 827 6.71 12.45 -13.44
C SER A 827 7.65 13.55 -12.96
N PHE A 828 7.06 14.53 -12.31
CA PHE A 828 7.75 15.56 -11.56
C PHE A 828 7.41 15.44 -10.09
N THR A 829 8.42 15.46 -9.23
CA THR A 829 8.26 15.50 -7.78
C THR A 829 9.24 16.53 -7.23
N GLN A 830 8.72 17.51 -6.52
CA GLN A 830 9.58 18.46 -5.79
C GLN A 830 10.41 17.71 -4.75
N GLY A 831 11.67 18.07 -4.64
CA GLY A 831 12.56 17.46 -3.65
C GLY A 831 12.04 17.60 -2.23
N PRO A 832 11.96 16.52 -1.46
CA PRO A 832 11.53 16.58 -0.08
C PRO A 832 12.48 17.45 0.73
N LYS A 833 11.91 18.10 1.73
CA LYS A 833 12.68 18.88 2.71
C LYS A 833 12.88 18.03 3.96
N SER A 834 14.07 18.09 4.51
CA SER A 834 14.43 17.40 5.75
C SER A 834 14.89 18.39 6.79
N ASP A 835 14.46 18.17 8.02
CA ASP A 835 14.86 18.98 9.16
C ASP A 835 16.33 18.77 9.48
N VAL A 836 17.05 19.83 9.73
CA VAL A 836 18.39 19.75 10.27
C VAL A 836 18.32 19.46 11.76
N THR A 837 19.08 18.45 12.18
CA THR A 837 19.26 18.15 13.61
C THR A 837 20.60 18.67 14.08
N THR A 838 20.68 19.12 15.33
CA THR A 838 21.91 19.58 15.95
C THR A 838 22.02 19.08 17.38
N GLY A 839 23.22 19.11 17.93
CA GLY A 839 23.46 18.80 19.35
C GLY A 839 23.31 20.00 20.29
N ASP A 840 23.00 21.17 19.75
CA ASP A 840 23.02 22.44 20.50
C ASP A 840 21.75 22.65 21.34
N TYR A 841 21.28 21.62 21.98
CA TYR A 841 20.15 21.76 22.91
C TYR A 841 20.67 22.11 24.31
N PRO A 842 20.06 23.07 25.02
CA PRO A 842 20.54 23.50 26.32
C PRO A 842 20.55 22.36 27.38
N LEU A 843 19.88 21.25 27.12
CA LEU A 843 19.85 20.08 27.98
C LEU A 843 21.06 19.14 27.81
N ASN A 844 21.92 19.35 26.81
CA ASN A 844 23.04 18.47 26.52
C ASN A 844 24.29 18.75 27.38
N ALA A 845 24.16 19.67 28.25
CA ALA A 845 25.36 20.38 28.71
C ALA A 845 26.10 19.73 29.89
N VAL A 846 25.53 18.70 30.53
CA VAL A 846 26.06 18.45 31.88
C VAL A 846 27.05 17.30 31.97
N ALA A 847 26.83 16.16 31.41
CA ALA A 847 27.78 15.07 31.44
C ALA A 847 27.43 13.92 30.50
N PRO A 848 28.41 13.21 29.92
CA PRO A 848 28.15 12.04 29.12
C PRO A 848 27.53 10.87 29.89
N THR A 849 27.67 10.88 31.20
CA THR A 849 27.20 9.82 32.09
C THR A 849 26.69 10.39 33.41
N VAL A 850 25.68 9.73 33.95
CA VAL A 850 25.10 10.04 35.26
C VAL A 850 25.24 8.82 36.17
N THR A 851 25.69 9.02 37.41
CA THR A 851 25.70 7.96 38.43
C THR A 851 24.37 7.91 39.14
N LEU A 852 23.67 6.80 39.02
CA LEU A 852 22.37 6.56 39.64
C LEU A 852 22.49 6.33 41.13
N SER A 853 21.38 6.39 41.86
CA SER A 853 21.33 6.19 43.32
C SER A 853 21.82 4.83 43.79
N ASN A 854 21.81 3.83 42.89
CA ASN A 854 22.39 2.49 43.17
C ASN A 854 23.88 2.39 42.90
N GLY A 855 24.59 3.50 42.65
CA GLY A 855 26.00 3.56 42.32
C GLY A 855 26.38 3.23 40.89
N ARG A 856 25.41 2.83 40.03
CA ARG A 856 25.66 2.49 38.64
C ARG A 856 25.76 3.75 37.78
N THR A 857 26.84 3.85 37.02
CA THR A 857 27.00 4.93 36.03
C THR A 857 26.35 4.53 34.69
N VAL A 858 25.42 5.31 34.21
CA VAL A 858 24.70 5.11 32.92
C VAL A 858 24.96 6.28 32.01
N ALA A 859 24.89 6.05 30.69
CA ALA A 859 24.95 7.13 29.74
C ALA A 859 23.72 8.02 29.86
N ASP A 860 23.92 9.34 29.82
CA ASP A 860 22.79 10.27 29.63
C ASP A 860 22.21 10.04 28.21
N PRO A 861 20.97 9.59 28.09
CA PRO A 861 20.38 9.27 26.79
C PRO A 861 20.24 10.49 25.87
N PHE A 862 20.40 11.67 26.44
CA PHE A 862 20.32 12.95 25.72
C PHE A 862 21.67 13.58 25.45
N PHE A 863 22.73 13.03 26.02
CA PHE A 863 24.08 13.49 25.73
C PHE A 863 24.40 13.20 24.26
N ASN A 864 24.70 14.22 23.50
CA ASN A 864 24.97 14.15 22.07
C ASN A 864 23.84 13.58 21.19
N THR A 865 22.61 13.51 21.67
CA THR A 865 21.48 13.15 20.84
C THR A 865 21.21 14.27 19.84
N ALA A 866 20.96 13.90 18.58
CA ALA A 866 20.62 14.84 17.53
C ALA A 866 19.15 15.26 17.66
N TYR A 867 18.91 16.48 18.03
CA TYR A 867 17.54 17.04 18.09
C TYR A 867 17.25 17.95 16.91
N PRO A 868 15.99 18.11 16.50
CA PRO A 868 15.61 19.18 15.59
C PRO A 868 15.99 20.51 16.21
N ARG A 869 16.73 21.32 15.46
CA ARG A 869 17.08 22.68 15.91
C ARG A 869 15.81 23.51 16.08
N ALA A 870 15.71 24.31 17.15
CA ALA A 870 14.69 25.34 17.27
C ALA A 870 14.78 26.29 16.06
N ARG A 871 13.74 26.33 15.21
CA ARG A 871 13.86 26.80 13.83
C ARG A 871 13.56 28.27 13.69
N ARG A 872 14.41 28.95 12.94
CA ARG A 872 14.00 30.15 12.23
C ARG A 872 13.28 29.75 10.95
N ARG A 873 12.11 30.30 10.71
CA ARG A 873 11.24 30.04 9.57
C ARG A 873 12.06 30.00 8.26
N GLY A 874 12.17 28.83 7.65
CA GLY A 874 12.75 28.64 6.31
C GLY A 874 14.27 28.57 6.18
N VAL A 875 15.04 28.67 7.27
CA VAL A 875 16.51 28.77 7.21
C VAL A 875 17.24 27.43 7.44
N ASP A 876 16.67 26.53 8.24
CA ASP A 876 17.38 25.33 8.70
C ASP A 876 16.82 24.02 8.12
N MET A 877 16.52 24.00 6.81
CA MET A 877 16.05 22.78 6.13
C MET A 877 16.94 22.43 4.95
N LEU A 878 17.33 21.18 4.88
CA LEU A 878 17.96 20.61 3.69
C LEU A 878 16.89 20.34 2.63
N SER A 879 17.15 20.69 1.39
CA SER A 879 16.28 20.41 0.25
C SER A 879 16.95 19.40 -0.67
N ALA A 880 16.30 18.26 -0.89
CA ALA A 880 16.72 17.31 -1.89
C ALA A 880 16.49 17.84 -3.32
N ASN A 881 16.97 17.13 -4.32
CA ASN A 881 16.76 17.54 -5.71
C ASN A 881 15.30 17.37 -6.11
N ASN A 882 14.85 18.26 -6.98
CA ASN A 882 13.65 18.00 -7.77
C ASN A 882 13.89 16.81 -8.69
N VAL A 883 12.92 15.91 -8.75
CA VAL A 883 13.01 14.72 -9.59
C VAL A 883 12.14 14.91 -10.83
N HIS A 884 12.75 14.79 -11.98
CA HIS A 884 12.08 14.74 -13.28
C HIS A 884 12.41 13.41 -13.95
N MET A 885 11.40 12.60 -14.22
CA MET A 885 11.58 11.31 -14.90
C MET A 885 10.71 11.26 -16.15
N VAL A 886 11.30 10.83 -17.25
CA VAL A 886 10.61 10.59 -18.52
C VAL A 886 10.85 9.13 -18.91
N ASN A 887 9.77 8.39 -19.09
CA ASN A 887 9.79 7.06 -19.65
C ASN A 887 9.06 7.07 -20.99
N MET A 888 9.56 6.33 -21.98
CA MET A 888 8.96 6.26 -23.31
C MET A 888 8.90 4.80 -23.79
N ARG A 889 7.88 4.50 -24.59
CA ARG A 889 7.70 3.25 -25.31
C ARG A 889 7.39 3.54 -26.77
N ILE A 890 7.98 2.75 -27.64
CA ILE A 890 7.57 2.59 -29.04
C ILE A 890 7.09 1.16 -29.20
N GLU A 891 5.91 1.00 -29.77
CA GLU A 891 5.30 -0.31 -30.01
C GLU A 891 4.87 -0.41 -31.48
N LYS A 892 5.06 -1.58 -32.08
CA LYS A 892 4.58 -1.94 -33.41
C LYS A 892 3.69 -3.17 -33.30
N THR A 893 2.46 -3.05 -33.78
CA THR A 893 1.50 -4.15 -33.85
C THR A 893 1.48 -4.71 -35.27
N PHE A 894 1.52 -6.04 -35.38
CA PHE A 894 1.29 -6.79 -36.61
C PHE A 894 0.01 -7.58 -36.47
N THR A 895 -0.99 -7.24 -37.28
CA THR A 895 -2.27 -7.96 -37.28
C THR A 895 -2.14 -9.17 -38.20
N LEU A 896 -2.44 -10.36 -37.66
CA LEU A 896 -2.42 -11.64 -38.33
C LEU A 896 -3.86 -12.09 -38.68
N PRO A 897 -4.04 -13.11 -39.55
CA PRO A 897 -5.34 -13.70 -39.78
C PRO A 897 -6.06 -14.15 -38.51
N GLN A 898 -7.39 -14.13 -38.54
CA GLN A 898 -8.24 -14.51 -37.41
C GLN A 898 -8.14 -13.54 -36.19
N GLY A 899 -7.76 -12.27 -36.41
CA GLY A 899 -7.68 -11.27 -35.35
C GLY A 899 -6.49 -11.40 -34.40
N ARG A 900 -5.56 -12.33 -34.64
CA ARG A 900 -4.34 -12.52 -33.86
C ARG A 900 -3.40 -11.35 -34.05
N LYS A 901 -2.56 -11.06 -33.06
CA LYS A 901 -1.64 -9.92 -33.09
C LYS A 901 -0.27 -10.31 -32.55
N ILE A 902 0.78 -9.73 -33.15
CA ILE A 902 2.11 -9.69 -32.57
C ILE A 902 2.44 -8.24 -32.27
N GLU A 903 2.78 -7.95 -31.03
CA GLU A 903 3.14 -6.62 -30.54
C GLU A 903 4.63 -6.65 -30.17
N LEU A 904 5.43 -5.78 -30.79
CA LEU A 904 6.84 -5.59 -30.46
C LEU A 904 7.00 -4.25 -29.78
N SER A 905 7.63 -4.21 -28.61
CA SER A 905 7.84 -2.98 -27.85
C SER A 905 9.31 -2.75 -27.50
N ALA A 906 9.69 -1.48 -27.46
CA ALA A 906 10.96 -1.01 -26.93
C ALA A 906 10.68 0.13 -25.94
N ASP A 907 11.13 -0.07 -24.71
CA ASP A 907 10.93 0.88 -23.61
C ASP A 907 12.25 1.49 -23.19
N VAL A 908 12.22 2.76 -22.83
CA VAL A 908 13.34 3.47 -22.19
C VAL A 908 12.83 4.13 -20.93
N PHE A 909 13.35 3.72 -19.79
CA PHE A 909 13.05 4.30 -18.48
C PHE A 909 14.14 5.28 -18.09
N ASN A 910 13.77 6.39 -17.44
CA ASN A 910 14.66 7.52 -17.15
C ASN A 910 15.44 7.94 -18.41
N MET A 911 14.71 8.30 -19.47
CA MET A 911 15.27 8.56 -20.81
C MET A 911 16.45 9.54 -20.79
N PHE A 912 16.40 10.57 -19.97
CA PHE A 912 17.45 11.60 -19.85
C PHE A 912 18.57 11.22 -18.89
N ASN A 913 18.51 10.03 -18.28
CA ASN A 913 19.50 9.53 -17.32
C ASN A 913 19.74 10.51 -16.15
N THR A 914 18.66 11.11 -15.63
CA THR A 914 18.77 12.06 -14.53
C THR A 914 19.35 11.39 -13.28
N SER A 915 20.16 12.13 -12.49
CA SER A 915 20.82 11.66 -11.27
C SER A 915 20.27 12.35 -10.02
N ALA A 916 19.02 12.79 -10.05
CA ALA A 916 18.42 13.50 -8.93
C ALA A 916 18.44 12.64 -7.66
N ALA A 917 18.98 13.20 -6.58
CA ALA A 917 18.99 12.57 -5.26
C ALA A 917 17.85 13.10 -4.41
N PHE A 918 17.05 12.20 -3.79
CA PHE A 918 15.85 12.56 -3.03
C PHE A 918 15.95 12.26 -1.53
N GLY A 919 17.16 12.02 -1.01
CA GLY A 919 17.44 11.81 0.41
C GLY A 919 18.78 12.40 0.83
N PHE A 920 19.08 12.30 2.12
CA PHE A 920 20.34 12.70 2.74
C PHE A 920 20.91 11.56 3.54
N ILE A 921 22.24 11.44 3.57
CA ILE A 921 22.96 10.46 4.40
C ILE A 921 22.80 10.84 5.86
N SER A 922 23.01 12.12 6.16
CA SER A 922 22.80 12.68 7.50
C SER A 922 22.17 14.06 7.42
N VAL A 923 21.21 14.28 8.30
CA VAL A 923 20.62 15.60 8.57
C VAL A 923 21.17 16.22 9.87
N ASP A 924 22.05 15.52 10.57
CA ASP A 924 22.74 16.01 11.76
C ASP A 924 23.88 16.94 11.34
N ALA A 925 23.80 18.21 11.72
CA ALA A 925 24.78 19.23 11.37
C ALA A 925 26.19 18.93 11.93
N ARG A 926 26.30 18.02 12.89
CA ARG A 926 27.59 17.60 13.50
C ARG A 926 28.25 16.45 12.73
N ALA A 927 27.51 15.78 11.86
CA ALA A 927 28.03 14.64 11.13
C ALA A 927 28.94 15.09 10.00
N ALA A 928 30.07 14.39 9.81
CA ALA A 928 31.02 14.68 8.72
C ALA A 928 30.37 14.58 7.30
N ASN A 929 29.29 13.82 7.18
CA ASN A 929 28.52 13.65 5.96
C ASN A 929 27.20 14.42 5.98
N PHE A 930 27.13 15.49 6.78
CA PHE A 930 25.96 16.37 6.84
C PHE A 930 25.60 16.92 5.47
N GLY A 931 24.33 16.84 5.12
CA GLY A 931 23.80 17.36 3.88
C GLY A 931 24.24 16.62 2.62
N GLN A 932 25.09 15.58 2.75
CA GLN A 932 25.43 14.75 1.61
C GLN A 932 24.19 13.99 1.12
N ARG A 933 23.96 14.11 -0.18
CA ARG A 933 22.77 13.53 -0.84
C ARG A 933 22.93 12.04 -1.05
N THR A 934 21.79 11.31 -0.94
CA THR A 934 21.72 9.87 -1.16
C THR A 934 20.38 9.51 -1.82
N ASN A 935 20.17 8.22 -2.13
CA ASN A 935 18.96 7.72 -2.77
C ASN A 935 18.70 8.43 -4.12
N THR A 936 19.57 8.18 -5.08
CA THR A 936 19.39 8.68 -6.45
C THR A 936 18.30 7.91 -7.17
N VAL A 937 17.63 8.55 -8.11
CA VAL A 937 16.70 7.86 -9.02
C VAL A 937 17.42 6.76 -9.81
N PRO A 938 16.72 5.68 -10.20
CA PRO A 938 17.30 4.62 -11.02
C PRO A 938 17.93 5.18 -12.30
N PRO A 939 19.06 4.66 -12.76
CA PRO A 939 19.66 5.05 -14.02
C PRO A 939 18.77 4.67 -15.21
N ARG A 940 19.11 5.19 -16.38
CA ARG A 940 18.43 4.83 -17.62
C ARG A 940 18.57 3.34 -17.90
N VAL A 941 17.43 2.70 -18.19
CA VAL A 941 17.33 1.28 -18.52
C VAL A 941 16.47 1.10 -19.75
N GLY A 942 16.91 0.24 -20.67
CA GLY A 942 16.12 -0.19 -21.84
C GLY A 942 15.53 -1.58 -21.65
N GLN A 943 14.27 -1.76 -22.05
CA GLN A 943 13.55 -3.04 -22.04
C GLN A 943 13.01 -3.33 -23.43
N LEU A 944 13.08 -4.58 -23.86
CA LEU A 944 12.44 -5.05 -25.09
C LEU A 944 11.30 -6.01 -24.73
N GLY A 945 10.23 -5.96 -25.49
CA GLY A 945 9.07 -6.82 -25.30
C GLY A 945 8.56 -7.39 -26.61
N VAL A 946 8.08 -8.62 -26.57
CA VAL A 946 7.26 -9.24 -27.61
C VAL A 946 6.04 -9.85 -26.95
N ARG A 947 4.86 -9.64 -27.55
CA ARG A 947 3.60 -10.22 -27.11
C ARG A 947 2.84 -10.77 -28.31
N PHE A 948 2.37 -12.00 -28.19
CA PHE A 948 1.43 -12.62 -29.09
C PHE A 948 0.07 -12.70 -28.42
N VAL A 949 -0.98 -12.25 -29.10
CA VAL A 949 -2.37 -12.25 -28.62
C VAL A 949 -3.22 -13.02 -29.62
N PHE A 950 -4.07 -13.92 -29.11
CA PHE A 950 -4.95 -14.77 -29.93
C PHE A 950 -6.33 -14.97 -29.30
#